data_4f78af48ed8d96a1e6c8f7d136b03dbe
#
_entry.id   4f78af48ed8d96a1e6c8f7d136b03dbe
#
_cell.length_a   1.000
_cell.length_b   1.000
_cell.length_c   1.000
_cell.angle_alpha   90.00
_cell.angle_beta   90.00
_cell.angle_gamma   90.00
#
_symmetry.space_group_name_H-M   'P 1'
#
loop_
_entity.id
_entity.type
_entity.pdbx_description
1 polymer ?
#
loop_
_entity_poly.entity_id
_entity_poly.type
_entity_poly.pdbx_seq_one_letter_code
_entity_poly.pdbx_strand_id
1 'polypeptide(L)'
;MKKSNLHHIRNIGIIAHIDAGKTTVTERILYYTGRSHKIGEVHDGEAIMDWMADEQERGITITSAVTTCQWKENEIQLIDTPGHVDFTMEVERSLRVLDGAVGVFCAVGGVEPQSETVWHQADKYHVPKLAFINKLDRIGADFFGTVEMIRQRLHAVPLILQLPVGAEDHFSGIIDLLTMKQYKWNDDTLGATFSMDDIHADDIDKAEEYREKLIETVAEADDDIMDAYLSETPISPQSLVEGIRRATISLKLVPILCGSALKNKGIQPLLDAISWFLPSPEDIPPIKGVHPETNESIECLPKERDPLAALIFKVSMIEGRKLSFVRVYSGTLKSGSEVFNPARNQKEKLSRILRMHANKRERIDSAGPGSIVGVVGLKASSTGETLCSPDHPVLLEKMEFYEPVISVAIEPKTHTDQEKLEQVLDKFLAEDPTLTVRTDDDTGQTILSGMGELHLEIIISRMEREFGTHVNVGKPQVVYRESIENEIEATAVFDKEVAGQNHFGEVSLRLKPLARGTGNLFKSQLASETIPAVYIPVIEKGVMESLESGTLMGYPVVDVEATLTGGSYRESAGTELAYKVSASMACKDALSKGHPYLLDPIMNVEVTVPESFMGEVIGDLSSRSGKIESISPHVGTQVIKATVPLARMFGYSTSLRSATQGRGTFTMRFSHFDRS
;
A
#
# COMPACT_ATOMS: atom_id res chain seq x y z
N MET A 1 -2.49 19.65 34.27
CA MET A 1 -2.82 18.71 33.19
C MET A 1 -1.98 19.10 31.99
N LYS A 2 -0.99 18.29 31.55
CA LYS A 2 -0.33 18.51 30.25
C LYS A 2 -1.41 18.37 29.21
N LYS A 3 -1.64 19.40 28.37
CA LYS A 3 -2.47 19.29 27.17
C LYS A 3 -1.93 18.12 26.36
N SER A 4 -2.81 17.27 25.86
CA SER A 4 -2.44 16.22 24.93
C SER A 4 -1.68 16.88 23.76
N ASN A 5 -0.52 16.32 23.41
CA ASN A 5 0.38 16.93 22.42
C ASN A 5 -0.03 16.57 20.98
N LEU A 6 -1.28 16.10 20.77
CA LEU A 6 -1.78 15.58 19.49
C LEU A 6 -1.71 16.60 18.37
N HIS A 7 -2.01 17.87 18.69
CA HIS A 7 -1.93 18.96 17.71
C HIS A 7 -0.54 19.13 17.08
N HIS A 8 0.51 18.72 17.79
CA HIS A 8 1.90 18.81 17.34
C HIS A 8 2.40 17.54 16.65
N ILE A 9 1.59 16.51 16.49
CA ILE A 9 1.97 15.28 15.78
C ILE A 9 1.63 15.42 14.31
N ARG A 10 2.54 14.95 13.44
CA ARG A 10 2.34 14.82 12.00
C ARG A 10 2.76 13.41 11.56
N ASN A 11 1.79 12.60 11.15
CA ASN A 11 2.05 11.26 10.61
C ASN A 11 2.00 11.36 9.10
N ILE A 12 3.15 11.39 8.49
CA ILE A 12 3.27 11.66 7.05
C ILE A 12 3.99 10.55 6.31
N GLY A 13 3.55 10.31 5.06
CA GLY A 13 4.26 9.48 4.10
C GLY A 13 4.93 10.30 3.01
N ILE A 14 6.07 9.83 2.53
CA ILE A 14 6.64 10.35 1.30
C ILE A 14 6.31 9.38 0.19
N ILE A 15 5.57 9.85 -0.81
CA ILE A 15 5.12 9.10 -1.97
C ILE A 15 5.78 9.66 -3.24
N ALA A 16 6.28 8.79 -4.09
CA ALA A 16 6.98 9.19 -5.31
C ALA A 16 7.09 8.01 -6.29
N HIS A 17 7.34 8.32 -7.56
CA HIS A 17 7.84 7.30 -8.48
C HIS A 17 9.32 6.98 -8.23
N ILE A 18 9.81 5.93 -8.87
CA ILE A 18 11.23 5.56 -8.86
C ILE A 18 12.04 6.74 -9.41
N ASP A 19 13.18 7.03 -8.81
CA ASP A 19 14.06 8.13 -9.19
C ASP A 19 13.52 9.57 -9.09
N ALA A 20 12.34 9.82 -8.48
CA ALA A 20 11.92 11.21 -8.18
C ALA A 20 12.83 11.91 -7.15
N GLY A 21 13.59 11.11 -6.40
CA GLY A 21 14.45 11.57 -5.31
C GLY A 21 13.80 11.48 -3.94
N LYS A 22 12.87 10.52 -3.77
CA LYS A 22 12.19 10.23 -2.51
C LYS A 22 13.19 10.03 -1.36
N THR A 23 14.08 9.05 -1.47
CA THR A 23 15.10 8.74 -0.45
C THR A 23 16.02 9.95 -0.19
N THR A 24 16.40 10.71 -1.23
CA THR A 24 17.19 11.94 -1.06
C THR A 24 16.44 12.99 -0.23
N VAL A 25 15.13 13.21 -0.50
CA VAL A 25 14.31 14.15 0.29
C VAL A 25 14.22 13.66 1.75
N THR A 26 13.97 12.38 1.96
CA THR A 26 13.90 11.77 3.30
C THR A 26 15.20 11.93 4.06
N GLU A 27 16.35 11.63 3.45
CA GLU A 27 17.67 11.82 4.07
C GLU A 27 17.95 13.29 4.44
N ARG A 28 17.55 14.25 3.60
CA ARG A 28 17.67 15.69 3.93
C ARG A 28 16.76 16.11 5.06
N ILE A 29 15.54 15.57 5.13
CA ILE A 29 14.65 15.77 6.29
C ILE A 29 15.31 15.27 7.58
N LEU A 30 15.90 14.07 7.57
CA LEU A 30 16.61 13.52 8.72
C LEU A 30 17.82 14.35 9.13
N TYR A 31 18.57 14.87 8.15
CA TYR A 31 19.73 15.71 8.40
C TYR A 31 19.33 17.04 9.06
N TYR A 32 18.37 17.79 8.49
CA TYR A 32 17.95 19.08 9.02
C TYR A 32 17.18 19.00 10.34
N THR A 33 16.59 17.87 10.64
CA THR A 33 15.96 17.61 11.94
C THR A 33 16.95 17.07 12.98
N GLY A 34 18.25 16.97 12.65
CA GLY A 34 19.32 16.55 13.57
C GLY A 34 19.31 15.05 13.90
N ARG A 35 18.60 14.24 13.12
CA ARG A 35 18.57 12.77 13.31
C ARG A 35 19.74 12.07 12.65
N SER A 36 20.30 12.65 11.59
CA SER A 36 21.54 12.24 10.97
C SER A 36 22.61 13.30 11.16
N HIS A 37 23.85 12.86 11.41
CA HIS A 37 25.02 13.74 11.48
C HIS A 37 25.76 13.85 10.12
N LYS A 38 25.41 12.98 9.18
CA LYS A 38 25.92 12.97 7.80
C LYS A 38 24.75 13.03 6.84
N ILE A 39 24.98 13.65 5.71
CA ILE A 39 24.09 13.57 4.57
C ILE A 39 24.38 12.24 3.90
N GLY A 40 23.46 11.26 4.01
CA GLY A 40 23.54 9.98 3.30
C GLY A 40 23.31 10.20 1.80
N GLU A 41 24.24 9.80 0.96
CA GLU A 41 24.04 9.79 -0.47
C GLU A 41 23.55 8.40 -0.91
N VAL A 42 22.44 8.37 -1.66
CA VAL A 42 21.80 7.12 -2.11
C VAL A 42 22.73 6.32 -3.01
N HIS A 43 23.50 7.02 -3.88
CA HIS A 43 24.43 6.38 -4.81
C HIS A 43 25.64 5.73 -4.13
N ASP A 44 25.97 6.15 -2.92
CA ASP A 44 27.09 5.60 -2.14
C ASP A 44 26.64 4.49 -1.17
N GLY A 45 25.33 4.14 -1.16
CA GLY A 45 24.76 3.14 -0.26
C GLY A 45 24.74 3.56 1.22
N GLU A 46 24.85 4.87 1.50
CA GLU A 46 24.91 5.44 2.84
C GLU A 46 23.53 5.90 3.37
N ALA A 47 22.44 5.68 2.63
CA ALA A 47 21.10 6.07 3.03
C ALA A 47 20.65 5.31 4.30
N ILE A 48 20.22 6.06 5.31
CA ILE A 48 19.85 5.49 6.63
C ILE A 48 18.50 4.77 6.55
N MET A 49 17.60 5.23 5.68
CA MET A 49 16.26 4.65 5.55
C MET A 49 16.27 3.37 4.71
N ASP A 50 17.10 3.27 3.69
CA ASP A 50 17.30 2.06 2.89
C ASP A 50 18.34 1.17 3.58
N TRP A 51 17.93 0.47 4.63
CA TRP A 51 18.83 -0.30 5.50
C TRP A 51 19.10 -1.73 5.04
N MET A 52 18.28 -2.25 4.11
CA MET A 52 18.47 -3.59 3.56
C MET A 52 19.55 -3.57 2.48
N ALA A 53 20.36 -4.64 2.44
CA ALA A 53 21.39 -4.77 1.41
C ALA A 53 20.79 -4.75 0.00
N ASP A 54 19.63 -5.38 -0.20
CA ASP A 54 18.93 -5.40 -1.48
C ASP A 54 18.43 -4.00 -1.90
N GLU A 55 18.03 -3.14 -0.95
CA GLU A 55 17.67 -1.74 -1.20
C GLU A 55 18.88 -0.93 -1.66
N GLN A 56 19.99 -1.07 -0.94
CA GLN A 56 21.25 -0.36 -1.23
C GLN A 56 21.87 -0.79 -2.57
N GLU A 57 21.90 -2.09 -2.85
CA GLU A 57 22.45 -2.61 -4.10
C GLU A 57 21.61 -2.23 -5.33
N ARG A 58 20.30 -2.17 -5.18
CA ARG A 58 19.35 -1.88 -6.28
C ARG A 58 19.00 -0.40 -6.39
N GLY A 59 19.28 0.40 -5.36
CA GLY A 59 18.92 1.84 -5.27
C GLY A 59 17.41 2.10 -5.20
N ILE A 60 16.62 1.13 -4.71
CA ILE A 60 15.17 1.25 -4.58
C ILE A 60 14.73 0.91 -3.16
N THR A 61 13.75 1.63 -2.62
CA THR A 61 13.11 1.28 -1.35
C THR A 61 12.16 0.10 -1.58
N ILE A 62 12.34 -0.96 -0.82
CA ILE A 62 11.57 -2.22 -0.89
C ILE A 62 10.54 -2.26 0.22
N THR A 63 10.96 -1.96 1.45
CA THR A 63 10.09 -2.00 2.62
C THR A 63 9.90 -0.60 3.21
N SER A 64 8.68 -0.31 3.69
CA SER A 64 8.42 0.95 4.36
C SER A 64 9.24 1.07 5.65
N ALA A 65 9.93 2.18 5.82
CA ALA A 65 10.69 2.49 7.03
C ALA A 65 9.98 3.58 7.83
N VAL A 66 9.97 3.43 9.15
CA VAL A 66 9.34 4.40 10.06
C VAL A 66 10.40 5.12 10.87
N THR A 67 10.35 6.43 10.88
CA THR A 67 11.24 7.25 11.71
C THR A 67 10.49 8.40 12.36
N THR A 68 10.98 8.86 13.52
CA THR A 68 10.42 10.00 14.23
C THR A 68 11.47 11.10 14.29
N CYS A 69 11.12 12.29 13.85
CA CYS A 69 11.97 13.47 13.90
C CYS A 69 11.21 14.66 14.52
N GLN A 70 11.97 15.68 14.92
CA GLN A 70 11.41 16.89 15.53
C GLN A 70 11.70 18.08 14.65
N TRP A 71 10.66 18.86 14.31
CA TRP A 71 10.82 20.11 13.60
C TRP A 71 10.06 21.23 14.33
N LYS A 72 10.82 22.21 14.87
CA LYS A 72 10.24 23.24 15.76
C LYS A 72 9.46 22.59 16.91
N GLU A 73 8.17 22.89 17.02
CA GLU A 73 7.29 22.33 18.06
C GLU A 73 6.61 21.01 17.65
N ASN A 74 6.78 20.57 16.40
CA ASN A 74 6.07 19.41 15.85
C ASN A 74 6.93 18.16 15.87
N GLU A 75 6.34 17.04 16.30
CA GLU A 75 6.86 15.69 16.15
C GLU A 75 6.35 15.12 14.81
N ILE A 76 7.27 14.89 13.89
CA ILE A 76 6.97 14.31 12.58
C ILE A 76 7.33 12.83 12.61
N GLN A 77 6.33 11.97 12.45
CA GLN A 77 6.49 10.55 12.27
C GLN A 77 6.42 10.27 10.76
N LEU A 78 7.58 10.01 10.20
CA LEU A 78 7.76 9.83 8.76
C LEU A 78 7.74 8.35 8.41
N ILE A 79 6.91 8.00 7.43
CA ILE A 79 6.91 6.68 6.80
C ILE A 79 7.43 6.84 5.37
N ASP A 80 8.59 6.27 5.10
CA ASP A 80 9.13 6.17 3.74
C ASP A 80 8.49 4.97 3.03
N THR A 81 7.81 5.20 1.90
CA THR A 81 7.06 4.16 1.19
C THR A 81 7.83 3.67 -0.03
N PRO A 82 7.73 2.38 -0.41
CA PRO A 82 8.28 1.91 -1.68
C PRO A 82 7.70 2.67 -2.88
N GLY A 83 8.50 2.78 -3.94
CA GLY A 83 8.04 3.39 -5.21
C GLY A 83 7.72 2.36 -6.31
N HIS A 84 8.03 1.07 -6.10
CA HIS A 84 7.88 0.03 -7.11
C HIS A 84 6.51 -0.66 -7.04
N VAL A 85 5.94 -0.98 -8.20
CA VAL A 85 4.59 -1.58 -8.30
C VAL A 85 4.46 -2.95 -7.64
N ASP A 86 5.52 -3.75 -7.60
CA ASP A 86 5.51 -5.06 -6.93
C ASP A 86 5.31 -4.94 -5.40
N PHE A 87 5.53 -3.74 -4.84
CA PHE A 87 5.36 -3.42 -3.42
C PHE A 87 4.15 -2.53 -3.14
N THR A 88 3.17 -2.51 -4.04
CA THR A 88 1.93 -1.71 -3.91
C THR A 88 1.25 -1.92 -2.55
N MET A 89 1.28 -3.15 -2.03
CA MET A 89 0.70 -3.46 -0.71
C MET A 89 1.45 -2.81 0.46
N GLU A 90 2.77 -2.65 0.37
CA GLU A 90 3.54 -1.88 1.36
C GLU A 90 3.10 -0.41 1.37
N VAL A 91 2.82 0.15 0.18
CA VAL A 91 2.30 1.51 0.03
C VAL A 91 0.90 1.62 0.64
N GLU A 92 -0.03 0.71 0.31
CA GLU A 92 -1.40 0.74 0.85
C GLU A 92 -1.43 0.59 2.38
N ARG A 93 -0.63 -0.33 2.93
CA ARG A 93 -0.49 -0.49 4.39
C ARG A 93 -0.02 0.79 5.06
N SER A 94 0.93 1.48 4.44
CA SER A 94 1.46 2.73 4.94
C SER A 94 0.42 3.85 4.85
N LEU A 95 -0.24 4.01 3.70
CA LEU A 95 -1.26 5.04 3.48
C LEU A 95 -2.44 4.93 4.46
N ARG A 96 -2.81 3.70 4.86
CA ARG A 96 -3.90 3.45 5.81
C ARG A 96 -3.66 4.06 7.20
N VAL A 97 -2.40 4.30 7.56
CA VAL A 97 -2.02 4.81 8.88
C VAL A 97 -1.43 6.22 8.84
N LEU A 98 -1.41 6.85 7.67
CA LEU A 98 -0.97 8.23 7.50
C LEU A 98 -2.11 9.21 7.71
N ASP A 99 -1.76 10.39 8.24
CA ASP A 99 -2.68 11.52 8.33
C ASP A 99 -2.48 12.48 7.15
N GLY A 100 -1.28 12.49 6.55
CA GLY A 100 -0.96 13.31 5.37
C GLY A 100 0.17 12.71 4.54
N ALA A 101 0.38 13.21 3.34
CA ALA A 101 1.44 12.76 2.45
C ALA A 101 2.17 13.90 1.74
N VAL A 102 3.42 13.65 1.36
CA VAL A 102 4.21 14.51 0.49
C VAL A 102 4.48 13.75 -0.80
N GLY A 103 3.87 14.20 -1.90
CA GLY A 103 4.14 13.71 -3.25
C GLY A 103 5.40 14.37 -3.80
N VAL A 104 6.44 13.58 -4.07
CA VAL A 104 7.67 14.09 -4.68
C VAL A 104 7.65 13.82 -6.18
N PHE A 105 7.74 14.88 -6.97
CA PHE A 105 7.72 14.83 -8.43
C PHE A 105 9.07 15.29 -8.99
N CYS A 106 9.49 14.69 -10.09
CA CYS A 106 10.69 15.10 -10.81
C CYS A 106 10.35 16.25 -11.77
N ALA A 107 11.05 17.40 -11.67
CA ALA A 107 10.82 18.53 -12.59
C ALA A 107 11.10 18.21 -14.06
N VAL A 108 11.82 17.13 -14.36
CA VAL A 108 12.12 16.68 -15.74
C VAL A 108 11.09 15.69 -16.24
N GLY A 109 10.73 14.67 -15.42
CA GLY A 109 9.76 13.62 -15.78
C GLY A 109 8.30 14.01 -15.51
N GLY A 110 8.08 14.97 -14.63
CA GLY A 110 6.74 15.39 -14.23
C GLY A 110 5.97 14.32 -13.47
N VAL A 111 4.70 14.12 -13.85
CA VAL A 111 3.85 13.05 -13.31
C VAL A 111 4.03 11.79 -14.13
N GLU A 112 4.61 10.78 -13.53
CA GLU A 112 4.80 9.45 -14.12
C GLU A 112 3.70 8.47 -13.67
N PRO A 113 3.49 7.34 -14.38
CA PRO A 113 2.42 6.38 -14.07
C PRO A 113 2.41 5.86 -12.65
N GLN A 114 3.60 5.64 -12.08
CA GLN A 114 3.73 5.21 -10.69
C GLN A 114 3.27 6.31 -9.72
N SER A 115 3.56 7.58 -10.04
CA SER A 115 3.06 8.72 -9.26
C SER A 115 1.54 8.76 -9.25
N GLU A 116 0.88 8.54 -10.40
CA GLU A 116 -0.57 8.47 -10.52
C GLU A 116 -1.14 7.36 -9.64
N THR A 117 -0.56 6.16 -9.72
CA THR A 117 -1.01 5.00 -8.94
C THR A 117 -0.99 5.29 -7.44
N VAL A 118 0.15 5.75 -6.92
CA VAL A 118 0.29 6.02 -5.48
C VAL A 118 -0.56 7.22 -5.04
N TRP A 119 -0.71 8.23 -5.92
CA TRP A 119 -1.57 9.37 -5.66
C TRP A 119 -3.05 8.97 -5.54
N HIS A 120 -3.56 8.15 -6.46
CA HIS A 120 -4.94 7.65 -6.40
C HIS A 120 -5.17 6.70 -5.23
N GLN A 121 -4.16 5.94 -4.81
CA GLN A 121 -4.25 5.18 -3.56
C GLN A 121 -4.40 6.11 -2.34
N ALA A 122 -3.64 7.22 -2.30
CA ALA A 122 -3.81 8.23 -1.25
C ALA A 122 -5.19 8.89 -1.29
N ASP A 123 -5.78 9.10 -2.49
CA ASP A 123 -7.14 9.59 -2.65
C ASP A 123 -8.19 8.59 -2.11
N LYS A 124 -8.01 7.29 -2.37
CA LYS A 124 -8.87 6.22 -1.83
C LYS A 124 -8.97 6.30 -0.30
N TYR A 125 -7.88 6.63 0.37
CA TYR A 125 -7.81 6.77 1.84
C TYR A 125 -8.05 8.20 2.33
N HIS A 126 -8.45 9.13 1.46
CA HIS A 126 -8.71 10.53 1.79
C HIS A 126 -7.54 11.22 2.51
N VAL A 127 -6.30 10.90 2.11
CA VAL A 127 -5.08 11.45 2.70
C VAL A 127 -4.79 12.83 2.10
N PRO A 128 -4.78 13.94 2.90
CA PRO A 128 -4.35 15.25 2.45
C PRO A 128 -2.89 15.25 1.98
N LYS A 129 -2.60 16.02 0.92
CA LYS A 129 -1.31 15.95 0.24
C LYS A 129 -0.68 17.32 0.02
N LEU A 130 0.65 17.36 0.08
CA LEU A 130 1.50 18.40 -0.47
C LEU A 130 2.23 17.83 -1.69
N ALA A 131 2.60 18.68 -2.64
CA ALA A 131 3.48 18.29 -3.74
C ALA A 131 4.81 19.05 -3.65
N PHE A 132 5.91 18.30 -3.78
CA PHE A 132 7.26 18.86 -3.84
C PHE A 132 7.88 18.54 -5.19
N ILE A 133 8.07 19.58 -6.03
CA ILE A 133 8.71 19.46 -7.34
C ILE A 133 10.22 19.55 -7.14
N ASN A 134 10.87 18.38 -7.27
CA ASN A 134 12.28 18.16 -7.00
C ASN A 134 13.11 18.17 -8.28
N LYS A 135 14.42 18.24 -8.14
CA LYS A 135 15.42 18.19 -9.24
C LYS A 135 15.35 19.39 -10.19
N LEU A 136 15.03 20.57 -9.68
CA LEU A 136 15.04 21.80 -10.48
C LEU A 136 16.44 22.21 -11.00
N ASP A 137 17.49 21.59 -10.48
CA ASP A 137 18.88 21.74 -10.91
C ASP A 137 19.25 20.90 -12.14
N ARG A 138 18.35 20.04 -12.64
CA ARG A 138 18.63 19.19 -13.80
C ARG A 138 18.26 19.86 -15.12
N ILE A 139 19.04 19.54 -16.17
CA ILE A 139 18.75 19.98 -17.55
C ILE A 139 17.38 19.43 -17.98
N GLY A 140 16.54 20.29 -18.55
CA GLY A 140 15.17 19.97 -18.94
C GLY A 140 14.14 20.08 -17.81
N ALA A 141 14.51 20.65 -16.66
CA ALA A 141 13.57 20.86 -15.56
C ALA A 141 12.51 21.91 -15.92
N ASP A 142 11.24 21.52 -15.87
CA ASP A 142 10.07 22.37 -16.11
C ASP A 142 9.11 22.34 -14.92
N PHE A 143 9.18 23.40 -14.09
CA PHE A 143 8.31 23.56 -12.95
C PHE A 143 6.84 23.71 -13.35
N PHE A 144 6.55 24.63 -14.27
CA PHE A 144 5.18 24.96 -14.64
C PHE A 144 4.51 23.84 -15.43
N GLY A 145 5.24 23.16 -16.31
CA GLY A 145 4.77 21.97 -17.00
C GLY A 145 4.42 20.84 -16.01
N THR A 146 5.26 20.64 -14.97
CA THR A 146 4.97 19.65 -13.92
C THR A 146 3.71 20.03 -13.13
N VAL A 147 3.50 21.30 -12.78
CA VAL A 147 2.26 21.77 -12.11
C VAL A 147 1.03 21.49 -12.97
N GLU A 148 1.13 21.75 -14.28
CA GLU A 148 0.02 21.50 -15.20
C GLU A 148 -0.28 20.00 -15.35
N MET A 149 0.75 19.15 -15.35
CA MET A 149 0.55 17.68 -15.31
C MET A 149 -0.15 17.24 -14.02
N ILE A 150 0.20 17.81 -12.86
CA ILE A 150 -0.48 17.52 -11.58
C ILE A 150 -1.97 17.86 -11.71
N ARG A 151 -2.29 19.00 -12.33
CA ARG A 151 -3.69 19.41 -12.57
C ARG A 151 -4.43 18.43 -13.49
N GLN A 152 -3.84 18.10 -14.62
CA GLN A 152 -4.51 17.34 -15.67
C GLN A 152 -4.59 15.84 -15.38
N ARG A 153 -3.48 15.24 -14.90
CA ARG A 153 -3.38 13.80 -14.73
C ARG A 153 -3.82 13.31 -13.35
N LEU A 154 -3.63 14.12 -12.32
CA LEU A 154 -4.02 13.77 -10.95
C LEU A 154 -5.37 14.39 -10.54
N HIS A 155 -5.98 15.17 -11.44
CA HIS A 155 -7.24 15.89 -11.19
C HIS A 155 -7.21 16.71 -9.89
N ALA A 156 -6.02 17.19 -9.51
CA ALA A 156 -5.81 18.01 -8.33
C ALA A 156 -5.94 19.50 -8.66
N VAL A 157 -6.25 20.32 -7.66
CA VAL A 157 -6.20 21.78 -7.75
C VAL A 157 -4.87 22.24 -7.13
N PRO A 158 -3.81 22.47 -7.96
CA PRO A 158 -2.50 22.85 -7.46
C PRO A 158 -2.51 24.30 -6.98
N LEU A 159 -2.02 24.53 -5.76
CA LEU A 159 -1.81 25.84 -5.18
C LEU A 159 -0.31 26.14 -5.11
N ILE A 160 0.20 26.97 -6.01
CA ILE A 160 1.61 27.31 -6.07
C ILE A 160 1.97 28.20 -4.86
N LEU A 161 2.78 27.71 -3.94
CA LEU A 161 3.30 28.47 -2.80
C LEU A 161 4.67 29.07 -3.05
N GLN A 162 5.40 28.54 -4.02
CA GLN A 162 6.78 28.91 -4.28
C GLN A 162 7.06 28.98 -5.78
N LEU A 163 7.90 29.91 -6.18
CA LEU A 163 8.41 30.02 -7.54
C LEU A 163 9.92 29.71 -7.55
N PRO A 164 10.46 28.96 -8.52
CA PRO A 164 11.90 28.78 -8.66
C PRO A 164 12.58 30.05 -9.15
N VAL A 165 13.77 30.33 -8.60
CA VAL A 165 14.66 31.39 -9.08
C VAL A 165 15.77 30.78 -9.91
N GLY A 166 15.75 31.06 -11.21
CA GLY A 166 16.57 30.37 -12.19
C GLY A 166 16.03 29.00 -12.55
N ALA A 167 16.68 28.31 -13.45
CA ALA A 167 16.35 26.96 -13.89
C ALA A 167 17.63 26.18 -14.17
N GLU A 168 17.57 24.86 -14.10
CA GLU A 168 18.69 23.96 -14.39
C GLU A 168 19.95 24.30 -13.56
N ASP A 169 21.11 24.41 -14.20
CA ASP A 169 22.38 24.78 -13.52
C ASP A 169 22.34 26.17 -12.87
N HIS A 170 21.40 27.02 -13.27
CA HIS A 170 21.21 28.37 -12.71
C HIS A 170 20.17 28.40 -11.57
N PHE A 171 19.62 27.25 -11.16
CA PHE A 171 18.70 27.20 -10.03
C PHE A 171 19.41 27.64 -8.74
N SER A 172 19.11 28.84 -8.27
CA SER A 172 19.80 29.49 -7.15
C SER A 172 18.96 29.52 -5.86
N GLY A 173 17.64 29.53 -5.94
CA GLY A 173 16.78 29.69 -4.80
C GLY A 173 15.30 29.59 -5.13
N ILE A 174 14.48 30.04 -4.21
CA ILE A 174 13.01 30.09 -4.39
C ILE A 174 12.47 31.44 -3.94
N ILE A 175 11.33 31.85 -4.51
CA ILE A 175 10.52 32.95 -4.02
C ILE A 175 9.34 32.31 -3.28
N ASP A 176 9.18 32.67 -2.01
CA ASP A 176 8.06 32.25 -1.19
C ASP A 176 6.91 33.25 -1.30
N LEU A 177 5.79 32.81 -1.83
CA LEU A 177 4.62 33.66 -2.08
C LEU A 177 3.83 33.99 -0.81
N LEU A 178 4.04 33.30 0.30
CA LEU A 178 3.40 33.61 1.59
C LEU A 178 4.06 34.81 2.26
N THR A 179 5.38 34.86 2.22
CA THR A 179 6.19 35.90 2.85
C THR A 179 6.63 37.00 1.89
N MET A 180 6.49 36.78 0.58
CA MET A 180 7.01 37.64 -0.48
C MET A 180 8.50 37.94 -0.28
N LYS A 181 9.27 36.87 -0.04
CA LYS A 181 10.74 36.91 0.12
C LYS A 181 11.40 35.88 -0.77
N GLN A 182 12.63 36.17 -1.15
CA GLN A 182 13.49 35.25 -1.88
C GLN A 182 14.43 34.51 -0.91
N TYR A 183 14.43 33.18 -0.97
CA TYR A 183 15.29 32.32 -0.15
C TYR A 183 16.48 31.86 -0.97
N LYS A 184 17.71 32.07 -0.44
CA LYS A 184 18.96 31.64 -1.04
C LYS A 184 19.76 30.84 -0.04
N TRP A 185 20.12 29.61 -0.43
CA TRP A 185 20.89 28.69 0.41
C TRP A 185 22.40 28.94 0.29
N ASN A 186 23.09 28.76 1.41
CA ASN A 186 24.55 28.82 1.46
C ASN A 186 25.11 27.40 1.22
N ASP A 187 25.77 27.21 0.09
CA ASP A 187 26.36 25.92 -0.31
C ASP A 187 27.53 25.52 0.63
N ASP A 188 28.28 26.46 1.23
CA ASP A 188 29.37 26.19 2.17
C ASP A 188 28.88 25.49 3.46
N THR A 189 27.61 25.67 3.82
CA THR A 189 26.98 25.05 4.99
C THR A 189 26.16 23.82 4.65
N LEU A 190 26.30 23.24 3.46
CA LEU A 190 25.47 22.16 2.94
C LEU A 190 23.97 22.50 3.04
N GLY A 191 23.61 23.76 2.79
CA GLY A 191 22.24 24.25 2.84
C GLY A 191 21.66 24.36 4.25
N ALA A 192 22.44 24.22 5.32
CA ALA A 192 21.94 24.35 6.70
C ALA A 192 21.49 25.78 7.01
N THR A 193 22.07 26.77 6.35
CA THR A 193 21.69 28.18 6.48
C THR A 193 21.25 28.74 5.14
N PHE A 194 20.25 29.61 5.20
CA PHE A 194 19.76 30.36 4.04
C PHE A 194 19.44 31.80 4.44
N SER A 195 19.51 32.72 3.48
CA SER A 195 19.09 34.11 3.66
C SER A 195 17.66 34.26 3.16
N MET A 196 16.94 35.23 3.74
CA MET A 196 15.66 35.71 3.29
C MET A 196 15.82 37.16 2.84
N ASP A 197 15.95 37.34 1.54
CA ASP A 197 16.19 38.62 0.92
C ASP A 197 14.90 39.17 0.29
N ASP A 198 14.93 40.44 -0.11
CA ASP A 198 13.86 41.01 -0.94
C ASP A 198 13.91 40.35 -2.34
N ILE A 199 12.75 40.23 -2.97
CA ILE A 199 12.63 39.68 -4.32
C ILE A 199 13.38 40.59 -5.29
N HIS A 200 14.15 39.97 -6.20
CA HIS A 200 14.86 40.75 -7.23
C HIS A 200 13.86 41.49 -8.13
N ALA A 201 14.24 42.71 -8.57
CA ALA A 201 13.33 43.58 -9.35
C ALA A 201 12.75 42.89 -10.61
N ASP A 202 13.52 42.02 -11.25
CA ASP A 202 13.08 41.30 -12.45
C ASP A 202 12.02 40.21 -12.17
N ASP A 203 11.89 39.75 -10.93
CA ASP A 203 10.98 38.67 -10.53
C ASP A 203 9.78 39.18 -9.73
N ILE A 204 9.74 40.49 -9.36
CA ILE A 204 8.72 41.03 -8.45
C ILE A 204 7.33 41.02 -9.10
N ASP A 205 7.20 41.45 -10.35
CA ASP A 205 5.93 41.48 -11.06
C ASP A 205 5.32 40.08 -11.19
N LYS A 206 6.16 39.09 -11.49
CA LYS A 206 5.76 37.69 -11.56
C LYS A 206 5.34 37.16 -10.19
N ALA A 207 6.06 37.50 -9.14
CA ALA A 207 5.73 37.08 -7.78
C ALA A 207 4.39 37.68 -7.32
N GLU A 208 4.13 38.95 -7.63
CA GLU A 208 2.86 39.63 -7.33
C GLU A 208 1.70 38.98 -8.09
N GLU A 209 1.83 38.71 -9.39
CA GLU A 209 0.83 38.00 -10.19
C GLU A 209 0.49 36.63 -9.58
N TYR A 210 1.51 35.83 -9.22
CA TYR A 210 1.27 34.50 -8.63
C TYR A 210 0.74 34.58 -7.20
N ARG A 211 1.09 35.62 -6.45
CA ARG A 211 0.51 35.90 -5.14
C ARG A 211 -0.98 36.20 -5.22
N GLU A 212 -1.41 36.98 -6.20
CA GLU A 212 -2.82 37.30 -6.45
C GLU A 212 -3.59 36.03 -6.81
N LYS A 213 -3.09 35.22 -7.77
CA LYS A 213 -3.66 33.91 -8.13
C LYS A 213 -3.76 32.95 -6.94
N LEU A 214 -2.74 32.96 -6.07
CA LEU A 214 -2.76 32.16 -4.85
C LEU A 214 -3.92 32.56 -3.94
N ILE A 215 -4.11 33.87 -3.69
CA ILE A 215 -5.20 34.38 -2.85
C ILE A 215 -6.56 34.04 -3.46
N GLU A 216 -6.75 34.25 -4.76
CA GLU A 216 -7.98 33.90 -5.49
C GLU A 216 -8.31 32.41 -5.36
N THR A 217 -7.32 31.53 -5.60
CA THR A 217 -7.51 30.09 -5.51
C THR A 217 -7.86 29.64 -4.08
N VAL A 218 -7.27 30.26 -3.05
CA VAL A 218 -7.62 29.97 -1.65
C VAL A 218 -9.02 30.49 -1.32
N ALA A 219 -9.39 31.69 -1.81
CA ALA A 219 -10.73 32.25 -1.61
C ALA A 219 -11.83 31.36 -2.20
N GLU A 220 -11.61 30.76 -3.38
CA GLU A 220 -12.54 29.78 -3.96
C GLU A 220 -12.74 28.52 -3.11
N ALA A 221 -11.77 28.19 -2.26
CA ALA A 221 -11.77 26.96 -1.47
C ALA A 221 -12.16 27.16 0.00
N ASP A 222 -12.07 28.40 0.53
CA ASP A 222 -12.24 28.71 1.95
C ASP A 222 -13.11 29.96 2.14
N ASP A 223 -14.24 29.80 2.83
CA ASP A 223 -15.25 30.83 2.98
C ASP A 223 -14.74 32.07 3.75
N ASP A 224 -13.89 31.91 4.78
CA ASP A 224 -13.34 33.03 5.56
C ASP A 224 -12.41 33.90 4.70
N ILE A 225 -11.64 33.29 3.82
CA ILE A 225 -10.75 33.98 2.88
C ILE A 225 -11.59 34.63 1.76
N MET A 226 -12.65 33.98 1.29
CA MET A 226 -13.57 34.52 0.29
C MET A 226 -14.23 35.80 0.82
N ASP A 227 -14.75 35.78 2.04
CA ASP A 227 -15.39 36.97 2.66
C ASP A 227 -14.40 38.14 2.79
N ALA A 228 -13.17 37.88 3.19
CA ALA A 228 -12.13 38.90 3.29
C ALA A 228 -11.74 39.45 1.91
N TYR A 229 -11.63 38.59 0.89
CA TYR A 229 -11.31 38.96 -0.48
C TYR A 229 -12.39 39.86 -1.12
N LEU A 230 -13.66 39.46 -1.01
CA LEU A 230 -14.80 40.21 -1.55
C LEU A 230 -15.02 41.54 -0.81
N SER A 231 -14.65 41.61 0.47
CA SER A 231 -14.75 42.83 1.27
C SER A 231 -13.53 43.74 1.12
N GLU A 232 -12.60 43.44 0.25
CA GLU A 232 -11.31 44.13 0.07
C GLU A 232 -10.54 44.32 1.40
N THR A 233 -10.76 43.42 2.36
CA THR A 233 -10.10 43.47 3.66
C THR A 233 -8.70 42.86 3.54
N PRO A 234 -7.66 43.50 4.11
CA PRO A 234 -6.31 42.95 4.03
C PRO A 234 -6.23 41.55 4.66
N ILE A 235 -5.83 40.56 3.88
CA ILE A 235 -5.66 39.18 4.34
C ILE A 235 -4.27 39.05 4.97
N SER A 236 -4.22 38.76 6.27
CA SER A 236 -2.95 38.58 6.97
C SER A 236 -2.27 37.27 6.52
N PRO A 237 -0.92 37.19 6.56
CA PRO A 237 -0.21 35.96 6.28
C PRO A 237 -0.68 34.79 7.15
N GLN A 238 -1.03 35.06 8.42
CA GLN A 238 -1.54 34.07 9.34
C GLN A 238 -2.90 33.52 8.90
N SER A 239 -3.86 34.41 8.55
CA SER A 239 -5.19 34.01 8.06
C SER A 239 -5.09 33.19 6.77
N LEU A 240 -4.16 33.57 5.88
CA LEU A 240 -3.93 32.85 4.64
C LEU A 240 -3.38 31.44 4.90
N VAL A 241 -2.43 31.28 5.82
CA VAL A 241 -1.91 29.97 6.22
C VAL A 241 -3.02 29.09 6.79
N GLU A 242 -3.90 29.65 7.63
CA GLU A 242 -5.04 28.92 8.20
C GLU A 242 -6.07 28.52 7.12
N GLY A 243 -6.38 29.38 6.17
CA GLY A 243 -7.25 29.07 5.03
C GLY A 243 -6.66 27.97 4.13
N ILE A 244 -5.38 28.06 3.79
CA ILE A 244 -4.68 27.01 3.02
C ILE A 244 -4.73 25.67 3.78
N ARG A 245 -4.49 25.69 5.10
CA ARG A 245 -4.57 24.47 5.92
C ARG A 245 -5.96 23.84 5.85
N ARG A 246 -7.04 24.61 6.08
CA ARG A 246 -8.42 24.11 5.99
C ARG A 246 -8.73 23.51 4.62
N ALA A 247 -8.34 24.21 3.55
CA ALA A 247 -8.55 23.76 2.19
C ALA A 247 -7.74 22.50 1.83
N THR A 248 -6.52 22.37 2.37
CA THR A 248 -5.68 21.17 2.18
C THR A 248 -6.26 19.96 2.92
N ILE A 249 -6.65 20.13 4.19
CA ILE A 249 -7.24 19.07 5.01
C ILE A 249 -8.58 18.59 4.44
N SER A 250 -9.38 19.51 3.86
CA SER A 250 -10.63 19.17 3.18
C SER A 250 -10.45 18.64 1.75
N LEU A 251 -9.22 18.37 1.32
CA LEU A 251 -8.86 17.83 -0.01
C LEU A 251 -9.23 18.71 -1.20
N LYS A 252 -9.50 19.99 -0.97
CA LYS A 252 -9.86 20.93 -2.04
C LYS A 252 -8.64 21.46 -2.79
N LEU A 253 -7.51 21.63 -2.10
CA LEU A 253 -6.28 22.19 -2.66
C LEU A 253 -5.08 21.30 -2.36
N VAL A 254 -4.08 21.35 -3.25
CA VAL A 254 -2.76 20.72 -3.07
C VAL A 254 -1.69 21.81 -3.12
N PRO A 255 -1.09 22.18 -1.97
CA PRO A 255 0.03 23.11 -1.93
C PRO A 255 1.25 22.56 -2.67
N ILE A 256 1.83 23.39 -3.56
CA ILE A 256 2.97 23.06 -4.39
C ILE A 256 4.20 23.81 -3.89
N LEU A 257 5.25 23.05 -3.57
CA LEU A 257 6.56 23.55 -3.22
C LEU A 257 7.60 23.07 -4.25
N CYS A 258 8.76 23.67 -4.22
CA CYS A 258 9.79 23.33 -5.17
C CYS A 258 11.22 23.36 -4.57
N GLY A 259 12.15 22.67 -5.23
CA GLY A 259 13.53 22.63 -4.78
C GLY A 259 14.43 21.66 -5.51
N SER A 260 15.61 21.47 -4.95
CA SER A 260 16.56 20.41 -5.31
C SER A 260 17.12 19.79 -4.04
N ALA A 261 16.64 18.58 -3.72
CA ALA A 261 17.10 17.86 -2.56
C ALA A 261 18.60 17.52 -2.66
N LEU A 262 19.10 17.19 -3.86
CA LEU A 262 20.52 16.92 -4.09
C LEU A 262 21.39 18.14 -3.79
N LYS A 263 20.93 19.33 -4.18
CA LYS A 263 21.60 20.62 -3.91
C LYS A 263 21.23 21.22 -2.56
N ASN A 264 20.52 20.49 -1.70
CA ASN A 264 20.13 20.90 -0.36
C ASN A 264 19.25 22.18 -0.32
N LYS A 265 18.44 22.44 -1.35
CA LYS A 265 17.60 23.64 -1.50
C LYS A 265 16.12 23.29 -1.43
N GLY A 266 15.34 24.02 -0.61
CA GLY A 266 13.87 23.89 -0.51
C GLY A 266 13.37 22.95 0.60
N ILE A 267 14.22 22.24 1.35
CA ILE A 267 13.78 21.23 2.33
C ILE A 267 13.23 21.85 3.63
N GLN A 268 13.84 22.93 4.14
CA GLN A 268 13.35 23.59 5.35
C GLN A 268 11.96 24.20 5.14
N PRO A 269 11.69 24.92 4.03
CA PRO A 269 10.32 25.33 3.69
C PRO A 269 9.35 24.17 3.53
N LEU A 270 9.77 23.01 3.01
CA LEU A 270 8.94 21.81 2.96
C LEU A 270 8.58 21.32 4.37
N LEU A 271 9.52 21.29 5.30
CA LEU A 271 9.28 20.94 6.71
C LEU A 271 8.32 21.92 7.41
N ASP A 272 8.42 23.21 7.09
CA ASP A 272 7.47 24.22 7.55
C ASP A 272 6.06 23.97 6.98
N ALA A 273 5.96 23.71 5.68
CA ALA A 273 4.69 23.40 5.02
C ALA A 273 4.02 22.13 5.56
N ILE A 274 4.80 21.07 5.84
CA ILE A 274 4.32 19.86 6.51
C ILE A 274 3.68 20.22 7.86
N SER A 275 4.37 21.06 8.64
CA SER A 275 3.91 21.48 9.96
C SER A 275 2.65 22.35 9.90
N TRP A 276 2.55 23.21 8.89
CA TRP A 276 1.45 24.17 8.75
C TRP A 276 0.21 23.59 8.08
N PHE A 277 0.37 22.83 7.02
CA PHE A 277 -0.75 22.46 6.13
C PHE A 277 -1.23 21.03 6.29
N LEU A 278 -0.37 20.08 6.69
CA LEU A 278 -0.81 18.70 6.89
C LEU A 278 -1.49 18.53 8.25
N PRO A 279 -2.50 17.63 8.34
CA PRO A 279 -3.27 17.43 9.55
C PRO A 279 -2.47 16.82 10.70
N SER A 280 -2.96 17.09 11.89
CA SER A 280 -2.65 16.32 13.10
C SER A 280 -3.70 15.21 13.30
N PRO A 281 -3.47 14.23 14.20
CA PRO A 281 -4.48 13.22 14.53
C PRO A 281 -5.81 13.78 15.08
N GLU A 282 -5.86 15.05 15.50
CA GLU A 282 -7.09 15.74 15.94
C GLU A 282 -7.90 16.31 14.77
N ASP A 283 -7.27 16.59 13.63
CA ASP A 283 -7.91 17.19 12.45
C ASP A 283 -8.61 16.16 11.56
N ILE A 284 -8.29 14.89 11.72
CA ILE A 284 -8.89 13.80 10.94
C ILE A 284 -10.14 13.24 11.60
N PRO A 285 -11.12 12.74 10.82
CA PRO A 285 -12.30 12.10 11.39
C PRO A 285 -11.91 10.92 12.31
N PRO A 286 -12.67 10.68 13.41
CA PRO A 286 -12.47 9.51 14.26
C PRO A 286 -12.54 8.22 13.46
N ILE A 287 -11.62 7.28 13.75
CA ILE A 287 -11.66 5.99 13.07
C ILE A 287 -12.87 5.18 13.53
N LYS A 288 -13.54 4.54 12.58
CA LYS A 288 -14.68 3.65 12.83
C LYS A 288 -14.23 2.21 12.90
N GLY A 289 -14.82 1.46 13.80
CA GLY A 289 -14.71 0.03 13.90
C GLY A 289 -16.07 -0.59 14.15
N VAL A 290 -16.12 -1.91 14.28
CA VAL A 290 -17.33 -2.66 14.60
C VAL A 290 -17.09 -3.54 15.81
N HIS A 291 -18.14 -3.76 16.61
CA HIS A 291 -18.08 -4.74 17.68
C HIS A 291 -18.04 -6.15 17.07
N PRO A 292 -17.09 -7.02 17.45
CA PRO A 292 -16.88 -8.29 16.77
C PRO A 292 -18.06 -9.27 16.86
N GLU A 293 -18.92 -9.15 17.89
CA GLU A 293 -20.07 -10.02 18.08
C GLU A 293 -21.39 -9.38 17.63
N THR A 294 -21.61 -8.08 17.91
CA THR A 294 -22.88 -7.41 17.62
C THR A 294 -22.91 -6.70 16.27
N ASN A 295 -21.75 -6.53 15.63
CA ASN A 295 -21.55 -5.73 14.41
C ASN A 295 -22.00 -4.25 14.53
N GLU A 296 -22.16 -3.75 15.75
CA GLU A 296 -22.47 -2.33 15.98
C GLU A 296 -21.25 -1.46 15.66
N SER A 297 -21.49 -0.33 14.99
CA SER A 297 -20.43 0.63 14.67
C SER A 297 -19.96 1.35 15.94
N ILE A 298 -18.65 1.42 16.12
CA ILE A 298 -17.98 2.09 17.25
C ILE A 298 -17.07 3.17 16.69
N GLU A 299 -17.19 4.40 17.17
CA GLU A 299 -16.25 5.48 16.86
C GLU A 299 -15.15 5.53 17.92
N CYS A 300 -13.89 5.48 17.47
CA CYS A 300 -12.72 5.55 18.33
C CYS A 300 -12.14 6.97 18.29
N LEU A 301 -12.39 7.75 19.35
CA LEU A 301 -11.89 9.12 19.46
C LEU A 301 -10.40 9.14 19.85
N PRO A 302 -9.60 10.12 19.40
CA PRO A 302 -8.18 10.22 19.72
C PRO A 302 -7.95 10.77 21.14
N LYS A 303 -8.45 10.06 22.15
CA LYS A 303 -8.34 10.43 23.58
C LYS A 303 -7.57 9.38 24.37
N GLU A 304 -6.59 9.81 25.18
CA GLU A 304 -5.76 8.90 25.99
C GLU A 304 -6.54 8.07 27.02
N ARG A 305 -7.69 8.58 27.48
CA ARG A 305 -8.52 7.94 28.53
C ARG A 305 -9.56 6.97 27.99
N ASP A 306 -9.80 7.01 26.69
CA ASP A 306 -10.76 6.13 26.03
C ASP A 306 -10.20 4.70 25.94
N PRO A 307 -11.01 3.69 25.64
CA PRO A 307 -10.54 2.34 25.42
C PRO A 307 -9.50 2.28 24.29
N LEU A 308 -8.53 1.37 24.43
CA LEU A 308 -7.51 1.18 23.42
C LEU A 308 -8.12 0.69 22.11
N ALA A 309 -7.77 1.35 21.01
CA ALA A 309 -7.95 0.89 19.64
C ALA A 309 -6.69 1.21 18.83
N ALA A 310 -6.04 0.18 18.31
CA ALA A 310 -4.78 0.31 17.58
C ALA A 310 -4.72 -0.71 16.45
N LEU A 311 -4.00 -0.39 15.38
CA LEU A 311 -3.89 -1.20 14.17
C LEU A 311 -2.44 -1.62 13.96
N ILE A 312 -2.21 -2.91 13.75
CA ILE A 312 -0.92 -3.45 13.30
C ILE A 312 -0.88 -3.30 11.78
N PHE A 313 -0.11 -2.36 11.27
CA PHE A 313 -0.02 -2.12 9.82
C PHE A 313 1.20 -2.79 9.18
N LYS A 314 2.19 -3.18 9.96
CA LYS A 314 3.39 -3.86 9.48
C LYS A 314 3.98 -4.78 10.55
N VAL A 315 4.46 -5.93 10.12
CA VAL A 315 5.29 -6.82 10.93
C VAL A 315 6.64 -6.97 10.25
N SER A 316 7.72 -6.98 11.01
CA SER A 316 9.08 -7.23 10.51
C SER A 316 9.82 -8.18 11.43
N MET A 317 10.62 -9.06 10.84
CA MET A 317 11.51 -9.94 11.59
C MET A 317 12.89 -9.31 11.65
N ILE A 318 13.27 -8.76 12.79
CA ILE A 318 14.56 -8.10 12.98
C ILE A 318 15.41 -8.92 13.95
N GLU A 319 16.57 -9.38 13.49
CA GLU A 319 17.46 -10.26 14.28
C GLU A 319 16.72 -11.50 14.84
N GLY A 320 15.83 -12.08 14.04
CA GLY A 320 15.02 -13.24 14.41
C GLY A 320 13.88 -12.95 15.41
N ARG A 321 13.63 -11.69 15.74
CA ARG A 321 12.55 -11.27 16.66
C ARG A 321 11.47 -10.52 15.90
N LYS A 322 10.21 -10.85 16.21
CA LYS A 322 9.05 -10.19 15.65
C LYS A 322 8.88 -8.80 16.26
N LEU A 323 8.89 -7.79 15.40
CA LEU A 323 8.56 -6.40 15.69
C LEU A 323 7.29 -6.03 14.94
N SER A 324 6.23 -5.66 15.65
CA SER A 324 4.98 -5.23 15.07
C SER A 324 4.90 -3.70 15.12
N PHE A 325 4.68 -3.05 13.98
CA PHE A 325 4.45 -1.61 13.91
C PHE A 325 2.98 -1.33 14.09
N VAL A 326 2.68 -0.48 15.05
CA VAL A 326 1.32 -0.23 15.52
C VAL A 326 1.01 1.25 15.48
N ARG A 327 -0.11 1.62 14.87
CA ARG A 327 -0.74 2.94 14.98
C ARG A 327 -1.77 2.92 16.09
N VAL A 328 -1.65 3.82 17.06
CA VAL A 328 -2.64 4.01 18.12
C VAL A 328 -3.65 5.07 17.70
N TYR A 329 -4.93 4.72 17.67
CA TYR A 329 -6.02 5.65 17.33
C TYR A 329 -6.75 6.17 18.56
N SER A 330 -6.95 5.33 19.57
CA SER A 330 -7.65 5.66 20.82
C SER A 330 -6.98 4.98 22.01
N GLY A 331 -7.12 5.56 23.17
CA GLY A 331 -6.58 5.00 24.42
C GLY A 331 -5.06 5.10 24.51
N THR A 332 -4.48 4.34 25.43
CA THR A 332 -3.05 4.34 25.68
C THR A 332 -2.50 2.92 25.69
N LEU A 333 -1.55 2.65 24.81
CA LEU A 333 -0.77 1.43 24.79
C LEU A 333 0.32 1.50 25.86
N LYS A 334 0.41 0.50 26.76
CA LYS A 334 1.39 0.50 27.87
C LYS A 334 2.29 -0.73 27.81
N SER A 335 3.58 -0.54 28.05
CA SER A 335 4.55 -1.63 28.15
C SER A 335 4.18 -2.56 29.32
N GLY A 336 4.20 -3.88 29.09
CA GLY A 336 3.83 -4.89 30.08
C GLY A 336 2.32 -5.15 30.22
N SER A 337 1.45 -4.36 29.57
CA SER A 337 -0.01 -4.57 29.61
C SER A 337 -0.46 -5.74 28.73
N GLU A 338 -1.67 -6.20 28.99
CA GLU A 338 -2.38 -7.16 28.16
C GLU A 338 -3.28 -6.42 27.16
N VAL A 339 -3.31 -6.87 25.92
CA VAL A 339 -4.18 -6.39 24.84
C VAL A 339 -4.98 -7.55 24.27
N PHE A 340 -6.10 -7.25 23.66
CA PHE A 340 -6.96 -8.23 23.02
C PHE A 340 -6.90 -8.09 21.49
N ASN A 341 -6.75 -9.21 20.80
CA ASN A 341 -6.86 -9.31 19.35
C ASN A 341 -8.21 -9.93 18.99
N PRO A 342 -9.20 -9.14 18.58
CA PRO A 342 -10.54 -9.62 18.31
C PRO A 342 -10.63 -10.56 17.09
N ALA A 343 -9.74 -10.40 16.09
CA ALA A 343 -9.74 -11.25 14.90
C ALA A 343 -9.34 -12.70 15.23
N ARG A 344 -8.52 -12.90 16.27
CA ARG A 344 -8.06 -14.23 16.73
C ARG A 344 -8.74 -14.68 18.02
N ASN A 345 -9.57 -13.82 18.60
CA ASN A 345 -10.18 -14.04 19.93
C ASN A 345 -9.12 -14.39 21.00
N GLN A 346 -8.00 -13.67 21.00
CA GLN A 346 -6.85 -14.00 21.85
C GLN A 346 -6.29 -12.77 22.56
N LYS A 347 -5.90 -12.96 23.84
CA LYS A 347 -5.17 -11.97 24.63
C LYS A 347 -3.67 -12.16 24.44
N GLU A 348 -2.95 -11.06 24.26
CA GLU A 348 -1.49 -11.04 24.13
C GLU A 348 -0.86 -10.01 25.07
N LYS A 349 0.36 -10.30 25.54
CA LYS A 349 1.09 -9.42 26.45
C LYS A 349 2.15 -8.62 25.69
N LEU A 350 2.08 -7.30 25.79
CA LEU A 350 3.10 -6.39 25.29
C LEU A 350 4.35 -6.47 26.16
N SER A 351 5.49 -6.82 25.59
CA SER A 351 6.75 -6.86 26.34
C SER A 351 7.44 -5.51 26.38
N ARG A 352 7.52 -4.82 25.23
CA ARG A 352 8.19 -3.51 25.08
C ARG A 352 7.51 -2.69 24.02
N ILE A 353 7.56 -1.37 24.18
CA ILE A 353 7.18 -0.40 23.16
C ILE A 353 8.43 0.38 22.78
N LEU A 354 8.63 0.57 21.48
CA LEU A 354 9.81 1.18 20.91
C LEU A 354 9.40 2.37 20.03
N ARG A 355 9.96 3.54 20.25
CA ARG A 355 9.92 4.64 19.31
C ARG A 355 11.03 4.42 18.28
N MET A 356 10.67 4.54 17.01
CA MET A 356 11.59 4.30 15.90
C MET A 356 12.28 5.60 15.49
N HIS A 357 13.59 5.55 15.36
CA HIS A 357 14.44 6.65 14.91
C HIS A 357 15.36 6.11 13.80
N ALA A 358 14.80 5.88 12.61
CA ALA A 358 15.50 5.18 11.53
C ALA A 358 16.04 3.80 12.03
N ASN A 359 17.35 3.63 12.13
CA ASN A 359 17.98 2.39 12.61
C ASN A 359 18.12 2.30 14.15
N LYS A 360 17.79 3.37 14.89
CA LYS A 360 17.85 3.38 16.37
C LYS A 360 16.46 3.15 16.96
N ARG A 361 16.42 2.47 18.09
CA ARG A 361 15.19 2.11 18.81
C ARG A 361 15.26 2.64 20.22
N GLU A 362 14.36 3.53 20.57
CA GLU A 362 14.22 4.07 21.92
C GLU A 362 13.10 3.35 22.67
N ARG A 363 13.37 2.81 23.86
CA ARG A 363 12.32 2.20 24.67
C ARG A 363 11.50 3.29 25.34
N ILE A 364 10.16 3.16 25.20
CA ILE A 364 9.19 4.02 25.88
C ILE A 364 8.23 3.18 26.71
N ASP A 365 7.64 3.78 27.75
CA ASP A 365 6.74 3.08 28.67
C ASP A 365 5.30 3.06 28.16
N SER A 366 4.90 4.08 27.39
CA SER A 366 3.55 4.20 26.86
C SER A 366 3.51 4.98 25.55
N ALA A 367 2.48 4.71 24.76
CA ALA A 367 2.16 5.43 23.54
C ALA A 367 0.67 5.79 23.52
N GLY A 368 0.35 7.07 23.33
CA GLY A 368 -1.01 7.59 23.24
C GLY A 368 -1.53 7.63 21.80
N PRO A 369 -2.76 8.16 21.60
CA PRO A 369 -3.35 8.33 20.28
C PRO A 369 -2.43 9.12 19.35
N GLY A 370 -2.47 8.83 18.07
CA GLY A 370 -1.59 9.47 17.07
C GLY A 370 -0.18 8.88 17.00
N SER A 371 0.26 8.06 17.96
CA SER A 371 1.59 7.48 17.94
C SER A 371 1.71 6.31 16.98
N ILE A 372 2.83 6.24 16.27
CA ILE A 372 3.28 5.07 15.49
C ILE A 372 4.50 4.49 16.20
N VAL A 373 4.39 3.25 16.66
CA VAL A 373 5.41 2.63 17.51
C VAL A 373 5.69 1.19 17.11
N GLY A 374 6.90 0.72 17.38
CA GLY A 374 7.25 -0.70 17.33
C GLY A 374 6.88 -1.40 18.62
N VAL A 375 6.24 -2.56 18.53
CA VAL A 375 5.83 -3.37 19.67
C VAL A 375 6.47 -4.75 19.61
N VAL A 376 7.06 -5.18 20.74
CA VAL A 376 7.63 -6.52 20.90
C VAL A 376 6.79 -7.31 21.88
N GLY A 377 6.52 -8.58 21.57
CA GLY A 377 5.77 -9.49 22.47
C GLY A 377 4.51 -10.06 21.84
N LEU A 378 4.01 -9.49 20.75
CA LEU A 378 2.87 -9.99 20.00
C LEU A 378 3.31 -11.23 19.19
N LYS A 379 2.90 -12.42 19.62
CA LYS A 379 3.30 -13.68 18.99
C LYS A 379 2.35 -14.10 17.87
N ALA A 380 1.05 -14.06 18.17
CA ALA A 380 0.01 -14.54 17.28
C ALA A 380 -0.48 -13.48 16.28
N SER A 381 -0.49 -12.21 16.66
CA SER A 381 -1.02 -11.12 15.82
C SER A 381 -0.21 -10.87 14.56
N SER A 382 -0.89 -10.60 13.44
CA SER A 382 -0.31 -10.37 12.11
C SER A 382 -0.64 -8.97 11.57
N THR A 383 -0.07 -8.64 10.42
CA THR A 383 -0.35 -7.38 9.70
C THR A 383 -1.84 -7.27 9.37
N GLY A 384 -2.43 -6.07 9.56
CA GLY A 384 -3.84 -5.78 9.31
C GLY A 384 -4.77 -6.08 10.49
N GLU A 385 -4.26 -6.64 11.59
CA GLU A 385 -5.08 -7.00 12.75
C GLU A 385 -5.17 -5.87 13.78
N THR A 386 -6.30 -5.82 14.47
CA THR A 386 -6.60 -4.82 15.50
C THR A 386 -6.12 -5.29 16.89
N LEU A 387 -5.61 -4.33 17.65
CA LEU A 387 -5.37 -4.49 19.10
C LEU A 387 -6.29 -3.56 19.86
N CYS A 388 -7.02 -4.08 20.84
CA CYS A 388 -7.95 -3.30 21.64
C CYS A 388 -7.90 -3.66 23.13
N SER A 389 -8.67 -2.92 23.94
CA SER A 389 -8.88 -3.26 25.34
C SER A 389 -9.71 -4.54 25.47
N PRO A 390 -9.36 -5.49 26.36
CA PRO A 390 -10.13 -6.72 26.52
C PRO A 390 -11.61 -6.51 26.90
N ASP A 391 -11.89 -5.43 27.65
CA ASP A 391 -13.25 -5.13 28.13
C ASP A 391 -14.09 -4.32 27.13
N HIS A 392 -13.47 -3.83 26.07
CA HIS A 392 -14.11 -3.04 25.01
C HIS A 392 -13.59 -3.51 23.65
N PRO A 393 -14.04 -4.68 23.16
CA PRO A 393 -13.58 -5.23 21.91
C PRO A 393 -14.07 -4.38 20.72
N VAL A 394 -13.18 -4.03 19.84
CA VAL A 394 -13.45 -3.33 18.59
C VAL A 394 -12.59 -3.94 17.49
N LEU A 395 -13.18 -4.16 16.34
CA LEU A 395 -12.51 -4.57 15.11
C LEU A 395 -12.48 -3.36 14.18
N LEU A 396 -11.30 -2.82 13.93
CA LEU A 396 -11.10 -1.78 12.93
C LEU A 396 -11.24 -2.40 11.53
N GLU A 397 -11.55 -1.56 10.55
CA GLU A 397 -11.68 -2.00 9.16
C GLU A 397 -10.46 -2.83 8.72
N LYS A 398 -10.74 -4.01 8.16
CA LYS A 398 -9.69 -4.91 7.68
C LYS A 398 -8.98 -4.30 6.48
N MET A 399 -7.67 -4.51 6.41
CA MET A 399 -6.92 -4.26 5.18
C MET A 399 -7.26 -5.35 4.16
N GLU A 400 -7.59 -4.94 2.95
CA GLU A 400 -7.72 -5.86 1.82
C GLU A 400 -6.32 -6.19 1.29
N PHE A 401 -6.03 -7.46 1.08
CA PHE A 401 -4.77 -7.91 0.50
C PHE A 401 -5.02 -8.46 -0.90
N TYR A 402 -4.16 -8.10 -1.83
CA TYR A 402 -4.21 -8.64 -3.18
C TYR A 402 -3.72 -10.09 -3.19
N GLU A 403 -4.35 -10.90 -4.01
CA GLU A 403 -3.92 -12.27 -4.21
C GLU A 403 -2.65 -12.34 -5.08
N PRO A 404 -1.73 -13.27 -4.77
CA PRO A 404 -0.51 -13.44 -5.55
C PRO A 404 -0.82 -13.88 -6.99
N VAL A 405 0.00 -13.41 -7.93
CA VAL A 405 -0.21 -13.65 -9.38
C VAL A 405 0.93 -14.44 -10.04
N ILE A 406 2.08 -14.55 -9.39
CA ILE A 406 3.24 -15.31 -9.87
C ILE A 406 3.65 -16.32 -8.81
N SER A 407 4.09 -17.51 -9.24
CA SER A 407 4.65 -18.53 -8.35
C SER A 407 5.97 -19.09 -8.87
N VAL A 408 6.80 -19.53 -7.94
CA VAL A 408 8.02 -20.27 -8.23
C VAL A 408 8.07 -21.52 -7.36
N ALA A 409 8.56 -22.62 -7.93
CA ALA A 409 8.91 -23.79 -7.14
C ALA A 409 10.27 -23.55 -6.47
N ILE A 410 10.35 -23.78 -5.17
CA ILE A 410 11.59 -23.68 -4.41
C ILE A 410 11.95 -25.04 -3.81
N GLU A 411 13.22 -25.42 -3.95
CA GLU A 411 13.75 -26.66 -3.42
C GLU A 411 14.97 -26.37 -2.55
N PRO A 412 15.05 -26.85 -1.31
CA PRO A 412 16.21 -26.65 -0.45
C PRO A 412 17.45 -27.34 -1.06
N LYS A 413 18.61 -26.67 -1.04
CA LYS A 413 19.85 -27.21 -1.59
C LYS A 413 20.45 -28.32 -0.74
N THR A 414 20.23 -28.26 0.57
CA THR A 414 20.78 -29.22 1.54
C THR A 414 19.70 -29.69 2.50
N HIS A 415 19.98 -30.81 3.22
CA HIS A 415 19.07 -31.28 4.27
C HIS A 415 18.91 -30.25 5.41
N THR A 416 19.98 -29.54 5.74
CA THR A 416 19.93 -28.46 6.76
C THR A 416 19.06 -27.30 6.30
N ASP A 417 19.04 -26.96 5.00
CA ASP A 417 18.16 -25.97 4.44
C ASP A 417 16.69 -26.41 4.51
N GLN A 418 16.43 -27.69 4.29
CA GLN A 418 15.09 -28.28 4.39
C GLN A 418 14.51 -28.14 5.80
N GLU A 419 15.31 -28.45 6.84
CA GLU A 419 14.85 -28.30 8.24
C GLU A 419 14.53 -26.87 8.64
N LYS A 420 15.19 -25.89 8.00
CA LYS A 420 15.00 -24.46 8.26
C LYS A 420 13.91 -23.83 7.40
N LEU A 421 13.67 -24.37 6.20
CA LEU A 421 12.84 -23.73 5.17
C LEU A 421 11.45 -23.40 5.69
N GLU A 422 10.76 -24.33 6.33
CA GLU A 422 9.42 -24.13 6.88
C GLU A 422 9.40 -22.98 7.89
N GLN A 423 10.33 -22.95 8.84
CA GLN A 423 10.42 -21.90 9.84
C GLN A 423 10.74 -20.53 9.24
N VAL A 424 11.51 -20.48 8.16
CA VAL A 424 11.86 -19.25 7.45
C VAL A 424 10.66 -18.76 6.64
N LEU A 425 9.95 -19.65 5.96
CA LEU A 425 8.71 -19.32 5.24
C LEU A 425 7.62 -18.80 6.17
N ASP A 426 7.42 -19.41 7.34
CA ASP A 426 6.46 -18.93 8.36
C ASP A 426 6.75 -17.48 8.79
N LYS A 427 8.04 -17.11 8.88
CA LYS A 427 8.41 -15.74 9.21
C LYS A 427 8.06 -14.76 8.09
N PHE A 428 8.32 -15.12 6.83
CA PHE A 428 7.93 -14.27 5.69
C PHE A 428 6.42 -14.15 5.53
N LEU A 429 5.67 -15.24 5.73
CA LEU A 429 4.20 -15.21 5.75
C LEU A 429 3.64 -14.32 6.87
N ALA A 430 4.33 -14.24 8.01
CA ALA A 430 3.95 -13.33 9.10
C ALA A 430 4.26 -11.85 8.78
N GLU A 431 5.30 -11.58 7.98
CA GLU A 431 5.66 -10.23 7.52
C GLU A 431 4.76 -9.77 6.39
N ASP A 432 4.55 -10.63 5.40
CA ASP A 432 3.88 -10.29 4.15
C ASP A 432 2.66 -11.19 3.88
N PRO A 433 1.45 -10.68 4.11
CA PRO A 433 0.23 -11.43 3.85
C PRO A 433 -0.09 -11.64 2.36
N THR A 434 0.65 -11.02 1.44
CA THR A 434 0.50 -11.25 -0.02
C THR A 434 1.32 -12.44 -0.52
N LEU A 435 2.19 -13.00 0.35
CA LEU A 435 2.86 -14.25 0.06
C LEU A 435 1.95 -15.43 0.39
N THR A 436 2.00 -16.46 -0.44
CA THR A 436 1.40 -17.75 -0.12
C THR A 436 2.40 -18.88 -0.38
N VAL A 437 2.32 -19.90 0.45
CA VAL A 437 3.15 -21.10 0.33
C VAL A 437 2.22 -22.29 0.28
N ARG A 438 2.42 -23.16 -0.70
CA ARG A 438 1.74 -24.46 -0.78
C ARG A 438 2.72 -25.55 -1.13
N THR A 439 2.47 -26.74 -0.66
CA THR A 439 3.17 -27.93 -1.15
C THR A 439 2.35 -28.55 -2.26
N ASP A 440 2.97 -28.86 -3.36
CA ASP A 440 2.36 -29.59 -4.46
C ASP A 440 2.30 -31.08 -4.09
N ASP A 441 1.10 -31.62 -4.00
CA ASP A 441 0.86 -32.99 -3.52
C ASP A 441 1.42 -34.06 -4.49
N ASP A 442 1.51 -33.74 -5.79
CA ASP A 442 1.97 -34.67 -6.81
C ASP A 442 3.48 -34.70 -6.92
N THR A 443 4.14 -33.54 -6.79
CA THR A 443 5.59 -33.41 -6.95
C THR A 443 6.35 -33.30 -5.64
N GLY A 444 5.65 -32.97 -4.53
CA GLY A 444 6.26 -32.68 -3.23
C GLY A 444 7.04 -31.35 -3.20
N GLN A 445 6.95 -30.53 -4.25
CA GLN A 445 7.65 -29.25 -4.33
C GLN A 445 6.96 -28.18 -3.49
N THR A 446 7.74 -27.31 -2.88
CA THR A 446 7.22 -26.11 -2.21
C THR A 446 7.05 -25.00 -3.25
N ILE A 447 5.81 -24.54 -3.42
CA ILE A 447 5.45 -23.46 -4.33
C ILE A 447 5.30 -22.17 -3.52
N LEU A 448 6.12 -21.17 -3.81
CA LEU A 448 6.08 -19.83 -3.26
C LEU A 448 5.42 -18.90 -4.27
N SER A 449 4.34 -18.19 -3.88
CA SER A 449 3.61 -17.28 -4.74
C SER A 449 3.64 -15.85 -4.18
N GLY A 450 3.71 -14.85 -5.06
CA GLY A 450 3.81 -13.42 -4.71
C GLY A 450 3.29 -12.50 -5.81
N MET A 451 3.46 -11.19 -5.61
CA MET A 451 2.88 -10.13 -6.43
C MET A 451 3.63 -9.86 -7.75
N GLY A 452 4.90 -10.26 -7.84
CA GLY A 452 5.74 -10.03 -9.02
C GLY A 452 7.06 -10.78 -8.96
N GLU A 453 7.80 -10.79 -10.08
CA GLU A 453 9.11 -11.46 -10.16
C GLU A 453 10.10 -10.84 -9.16
N LEU A 454 10.19 -9.51 -9.12
CA LEU A 454 11.08 -8.81 -8.20
C LEU A 454 10.73 -9.08 -6.74
N HIS A 455 9.45 -9.17 -6.40
CA HIS A 455 8.99 -9.52 -5.06
C HIS A 455 9.55 -10.90 -4.63
N LEU A 456 9.38 -11.92 -5.48
CA LEU A 456 9.86 -13.27 -5.18
C LEU A 456 11.40 -13.36 -5.15
N GLU A 457 12.10 -12.66 -6.05
CA GLU A 457 13.56 -12.57 -6.03
C GLU A 457 14.09 -12.03 -4.71
N ILE A 458 13.47 -10.95 -4.19
CA ILE A 458 13.87 -10.33 -2.93
C ILE A 458 13.62 -11.27 -1.76
N ILE A 459 12.47 -11.96 -1.70
CA ILE A 459 12.21 -12.95 -0.65
C ILE A 459 13.26 -14.06 -0.67
N ILE A 460 13.62 -14.55 -1.85
CA ILE A 460 14.66 -15.59 -2.00
C ILE A 460 16.05 -15.06 -1.59
N SER A 461 16.41 -13.84 -2.00
CA SER A 461 17.65 -13.18 -1.59
C SER A 461 17.72 -13.02 -0.06
N ARG A 462 16.63 -12.64 0.57
CA ARG A 462 16.52 -12.51 2.02
C ARG A 462 16.61 -13.86 2.74
N MET A 463 16.04 -14.95 2.19
CA MET A 463 16.21 -16.30 2.75
C MET A 463 17.70 -16.66 2.85
N GLU A 464 18.47 -16.36 1.81
CA GLU A 464 19.89 -16.65 1.79
C GLU A 464 20.68 -15.74 2.74
N ARG A 465 20.48 -14.41 2.65
CA ARG A 465 21.28 -13.42 3.38
C ARG A 465 20.94 -13.33 4.87
N GLU A 466 19.66 -13.33 5.23
CA GLU A 466 19.23 -13.14 6.62
C GLU A 466 19.17 -14.44 7.42
N PHE A 467 18.84 -15.55 6.76
CA PHE A 467 18.61 -16.84 7.42
C PHE A 467 19.61 -17.94 7.03
N GLY A 468 20.47 -17.69 6.04
CA GLY A 468 21.43 -18.69 5.55
C GLY A 468 20.74 -19.94 5.03
N THR A 469 19.55 -19.79 4.39
CA THR A 469 18.78 -20.89 3.81
C THR A 469 18.84 -20.79 2.30
N HIS A 470 19.49 -21.78 1.67
CA HIS A 470 19.73 -21.78 0.24
C HIS A 470 18.72 -22.68 -0.48
N VAL A 471 18.10 -22.13 -1.53
CA VAL A 471 17.12 -22.86 -2.35
C VAL A 471 17.49 -22.84 -3.83
N ASN A 472 17.09 -23.87 -4.56
CA ASN A 472 17.02 -23.86 -6.01
C ASN A 472 15.65 -23.30 -6.39
N VAL A 473 15.61 -22.47 -7.40
CA VAL A 473 14.39 -21.77 -7.85
C VAL A 473 14.02 -22.26 -9.23
N GLY A 474 12.80 -22.73 -9.38
CA GLY A 474 12.22 -23.09 -10.67
C GLY A 474 11.87 -21.85 -11.51
N LYS A 475 11.45 -22.06 -12.75
CA LYS A 475 10.97 -20.96 -13.60
C LYS A 475 9.65 -20.39 -13.05
N PRO A 476 9.45 -19.07 -13.10
CA PRO A 476 8.18 -18.46 -12.72
C PRO A 476 7.01 -19.05 -13.52
N GLN A 477 5.92 -19.30 -12.84
CA GLN A 477 4.67 -19.77 -13.42
C GLN A 477 3.53 -18.83 -13.04
N VAL A 478 2.56 -18.70 -13.93
CA VAL A 478 1.37 -17.90 -13.67
C VAL A 478 0.42 -18.68 -12.76
N VAL A 479 -0.14 -18.02 -11.78
CA VAL A 479 -1.20 -18.56 -10.94
C VAL A 479 -2.53 -18.27 -11.61
N TYR A 480 -3.16 -19.30 -12.12
CA TYR A 480 -4.48 -19.24 -12.74
C TYR A 480 -5.59 -19.34 -11.68
N ARG A 481 -6.81 -19.07 -12.10
CA ARG A 481 -8.04 -19.39 -11.39
C ARG A 481 -8.91 -20.27 -12.27
N GLU A 482 -9.88 -20.96 -11.66
CA GLU A 482 -10.91 -21.70 -12.37
C GLU A 482 -12.27 -21.04 -12.13
N SER A 483 -13.19 -21.19 -13.08
CA SER A 483 -14.59 -20.85 -12.92
C SER A 483 -15.42 -21.78 -13.77
N ILE A 484 -16.75 -21.74 -13.63
CA ILE A 484 -17.68 -22.58 -14.41
C ILE A 484 -18.49 -21.73 -15.39
N GLU A 485 -18.87 -22.32 -16.50
CA GLU A 485 -19.63 -21.66 -17.56
C GLU A 485 -21.14 -21.79 -17.36
N ASN A 486 -21.59 -22.94 -16.85
CA ASN A 486 -23.00 -23.28 -16.72
C ASN A 486 -23.43 -23.49 -15.28
N GLU A 487 -24.70 -23.15 -15.02
CA GLU A 487 -25.37 -23.54 -13.78
C GLU A 487 -25.61 -25.05 -13.80
N ILE A 488 -25.26 -25.73 -12.71
CA ILE A 488 -25.35 -27.19 -12.58
C ILE A 488 -25.78 -27.58 -11.17
N GLU A 489 -26.50 -28.67 -11.09
CA GLU A 489 -26.88 -29.29 -9.82
C GLU A 489 -26.29 -30.70 -9.72
N ALA A 490 -25.72 -31.02 -8.56
CA ALA A 490 -25.17 -32.33 -8.27
C ALA A 490 -25.53 -32.78 -6.85
N THR A 491 -25.73 -34.08 -6.70
CA THR A 491 -26.00 -34.71 -5.42
C THR A 491 -24.97 -35.79 -5.15
N ALA A 492 -24.42 -35.78 -3.93
CA ALA A 492 -23.50 -36.81 -3.49
C ALA A 492 -23.93 -37.40 -2.15
N VAL A 493 -23.69 -38.69 -2.02
CA VAL A 493 -24.02 -39.48 -0.83
C VAL A 493 -22.72 -40.08 -0.27
N PHE A 494 -22.49 -39.85 1.01
CA PHE A 494 -21.46 -40.55 1.76
C PHE A 494 -22.16 -41.52 2.74
N ASP A 495 -22.07 -42.80 2.48
CA ASP A 495 -22.66 -43.89 3.30
C ASP A 495 -21.59 -44.94 3.50
N LYS A 496 -20.82 -44.84 4.59
CA LYS A 496 -19.71 -45.74 4.89
C LYS A 496 -19.58 -45.98 6.38
N GLU A 497 -19.11 -47.16 6.73
CA GLU A 497 -18.67 -47.48 8.08
C GLU A 497 -17.18 -47.07 8.21
N VAL A 498 -16.87 -46.21 9.18
CA VAL A 498 -15.53 -45.77 9.50
C VAL A 498 -15.27 -45.99 10.99
N ALA A 499 -14.23 -46.70 11.33
CA ALA A 499 -13.88 -47.04 12.72
C ALA A 499 -15.00 -47.70 13.54
N GLY A 500 -15.83 -48.51 12.91
CA GLY A 500 -16.97 -49.19 13.56
C GLY A 500 -18.20 -48.35 13.79
N GLN A 501 -18.27 -47.16 13.22
CA GLN A 501 -19.45 -46.30 13.23
C GLN A 501 -19.97 -46.06 11.81
N ASN A 502 -21.26 -46.12 11.65
CA ASN A 502 -21.92 -45.80 10.39
C ASN A 502 -21.98 -44.27 10.22
N HIS A 503 -21.53 -43.78 9.08
CA HIS A 503 -21.55 -42.37 8.71
C HIS A 503 -22.41 -42.19 7.47
N PHE A 504 -23.44 -41.36 7.58
CA PHE A 504 -24.36 -41.06 6.47
C PHE A 504 -24.49 -39.53 6.30
N GLY A 505 -24.37 -39.07 5.07
CA GLY A 505 -24.67 -37.71 4.66
C GLY A 505 -25.00 -37.67 3.18
N GLU A 506 -26.07 -37.02 2.82
CA GLU A 506 -26.46 -36.74 1.44
C GLU A 506 -26.62 -35.21 1.29
N VAL A 507 -25.96 -34.66 0.28
CA VAL A 507 -25.98 -33.23 0.02
C VAL A 507 -26.21 -32.98 -1.46
N SER A 508 -27.21 -32.13 -1.77
CA SER A 508 -27.49 -31.62 -3.12
C SER A 508 -27.08 -30.15 -3.20
N LEU A 509 -26.18 -29.84 -4.11
CA LEU A 509 -25.65 -28.49 -4.34
C LEU A 509 -25.97 -28.03 -5.76
N ARG A 510 -26.37 -26.78 -5.89
CA ARG A 510 -26.45 -26.07 -7.15
C ARG A 510 -25.31 -25.06 -7.21
N LEU A 511 -24.46 -25.16 -8.22
CA LEU A 511 -23.42 -24.19 -8.52
C LEU A 511 -23.85 -23.29 -9.67
N LYS A 512 -23.70 -21.99 -9.51
CA LYS A 512 -24.06 -20.96 -10.49
C LYS A 512 -22.90 -20.01 -10.68
N PRO A 513 -22.48 -19.69 -11.94
CA PRO A 513 -21.48 -18.66 -12.19
C PRO A 513 -21.99 -17.29 -11.78
N LEU A 514 -21.11 -16.47 -11.21
CA LEU A 514 -21.32 -15.07 -10.84
C LEU A 514 -20.57 -14.12 -11.77
N ALA A 515 -20.85 -12.82 -11.65
CA ALA A 515 -20.07 -11.79 -12.32
C ALA A 515 -18.63 -11.78 -11.82
N ARG A 516 -17.67 -11.38 -12.69
CA ARG A 516 -16.25 -11.34 -12.35
C ARG A 516 -15.98 -10.41 -11.16
N GLY A 517 -15.13 -10.92 -10.25
CA GLY A 517 -14.76 -10.19 -9.04
C GLY A 517 -15.80 -10.21 -7.92
N THR A 518 -16.87 -11.01 -8.05
CA THR A 518 -17.88 -11.15 -6.98
C THR A 518 -17.37 -12.04 -5.84
N GLY A 519 -16.41 -12.93 -6.13
CA GLY A 519 -15.95 -13.97 -5.21
C GLY A 519 -16.93 -15.12 -5.08
N ASN A 520 -16.64 -16.06 -4.17
CA ASN A 520 -17.48 -17.23 -3.93
C ASN A 520 -18.52 -16.94 -2.85
N LEU A 521 -19.76 -17.38 -3.08
CA LEU A 521 -20.86 -17.20 -2.15
C LEU A 521 -21.48 -18.56 -1.82
N PHE A 522 -21.83 -18.77 -0.54
CA PHE A 522 -22.64 -19.91 -0.11
C PHE A 522 -24.01 -19.45 0.35
N LYS A 523 -25.05 -20.19 -0.08
CA LYS A 523 -26.44 -19.98 0.33
C LYS A 523 -27.10 -21.29 0.68
N SER A 524 -28.05 -21.28 1.61
CA SER A 524 -28.89 -22.42 1.93
C SER A 524 -30.35 -22.10 1.57
N GLN A 525 -30.98 -22.98 0.79
CA GLN A 525 -32.39 -22.94 0.42
C GLN A 525 -33.16 -24.15 0.98
N LEU A 526 -32.60 -24.81 2.01
CA LEU A 526 -33.25 -25.97 2.61
C LEU A 526 -34.55 -25.59 3.34
N ALA A 527 -35.61 -26.41 3.15
CA ALA A 527 -36.69 -26.48 4.11
C ALA A 527 -36.14 -27.10 5.41
N SER A 528 -36.47 -26.54 6.55
CA SER A 528 -35.89 -26.84 7.87
C SER A 528 -36.00 -28.31 8.36
N GLU A 529 -36.58 -29.20 7.59
CA GLU A 529 -36.87 -30.60 7.98
C GLU A 529 -35.93 -31.63 7.29
N THR A 530 -35.17 -31.24 6.27
CA THR A 530 -34.38 -32.19 5.47
C THR A 530 -33.00 -32.48 6.05
N ILE A 531 -32.29 -31.47 6.52
CA ILE A 531 -30.98 -31.56 7.20
C ILE A 531 -31.03 -30.70 8.44
N PRO A 532 -30.63 -31.19 9.64
CA PRO A 532 -30.56 -30.36 10.85
C PRO A 532 -29.63 -29.16 10.65
N ALA A 533 -30.06 -27.99 11.12
CA ALA A 533 -29.35 -26.72 10.93
C ALA A 533 -27.87 -26.72 11.44
N VAL A 534 -27.57 -27.58 12.41
CA VAL A 534 -26.24 -27.76 12.97
C VAL A 534 -25.21 -28.21 11.94
N TYR A 535 -25.62 -28.88 10.85
CA TYR A 535 -24.72 -29.35 9.81
C TYR A 535 -24.49 -28.34 8.67
N ILE A 536 -25.31 -27.29 8.58
CA ILE A 536 -25.18 -26.27 7.51
C ILE A 536 -23.77 -25.60 7.53
N PRO A 537 -23.24 -25.16 8.67
CA PRO A 537 -21.88 -24.58 8.70
C PRO A 537 -20.77 -25.57 8.29
N VAL A 538 -20.99 -26.86 8.58
CA VAL A 538 -20.03 -27.93 8.21
C VAL A 538 -20.06 -28.19 6.70
N ILE A 539 -21.26 -28.15 6.10
CA ILE A 539 -21.47 -28.25 4.65
C ILE A 539 -20.83 -27.05 3.95
N GLU A 540 -21.11 -25.82 4.42
CA GLU A 540 -20.48 -24.60 3.92
C GLU A 540 -18.96 -24.70 3.91
N LYS A 541 -18.38 -25.11 5.05
CA LYS A 541 -16.94 -25.32 5.17
C LYS A 541 -16.41 -26.35 4.16
N GLY A 542 -17.12 -27.48 4.00
CA GLY A 542 -16.75 -28.52 3.03
C GLY A 542 -16.82 -28.03 1.57
N VAL A 543 -17.79 -27.18 1.22
CA VAL A 543 -17.92 -26.55 -0.09
C VAL A 543 -16.79 -25.55 -0.31
N MET A 544 -16.55 -24.63 0.63
CA MET A 544 -15.53 -23.59 0.49
C MET A 544 -14.13 -24.20 0.37
N GLU A 545 -13.79 -25.18 1.19
CA GLU A 545 -12.52 -25.93 1.07
C GLU A 545 -12.40 -26.64 -0.31
N SER A 546 -13.50 -27.10 -0.89
CA SER A 546 -13.47 -27.74 -2.21
C SER A 546 -13.27 -26.74 -3.35
N LEU A 547 -13.70 -25.49 -3.16
CA LEU A 547 -13.46 -24.40 -4.11
C LEU A 547 -12.01 -23.91 -4.09
N GLU A 548 -11.24 -24.20 -3.05
CA GLU A 548 -9.80 -23.89 -3.00
C GLU A 548 -8.96 -24.71 -4.00
N SER A 549 -9.51 -25.82 -4.50
CA SER A 549 -8.87 -26.67 -5.49
C SER A 549 -9.87 -27.08 -6.58
N GLY A 550 -9.75 -26.46 -7.75
CA GLY A 550 -10.62 -26.73 -8.89
C GLY A 550 -10.40 -28.12 -9.50
N THR A 551 -11.27 -28.46 -10.44
CA THR A 551 -11.32 -29.80 -11.06
C THR A 551 -10.63 -29.88 -12.41
N LEU A 552 -10.21 -28.75 -13.00
CA LEU A 552 -9.58 -28.70 -14.31
C LEU A 552 -8.04 -28.86 -14.21
N MET A 553 -7.40 -27.99 -13.44
CA MET A 553 -5.95 -27.99 -13.23
C MET A 553 -5.57 -27.80 -11.74
N GLY A 554 -6.55 -27.84 -10.84
CA GLY A 554 -6.34 -27.71 -9.41
C GLY A 554 -6.17 -26.30 -8.90
N TYR A 555 -6.42 -25.28 -9.72
CA TYR A 555 -6.39 -23.88 -9.27
C TYR A 555 -7.65 -23.52 -8.50
N PRO A 556 -7.61 -22.56 -7.57
CA PRO A 556 -8.78 -22.12 -6.83
C PRO A 556 -9.90 -21.64 -7.77
N VAL A 557 -11.14 -22.05 -7.45
CA VAL A 557 -12.34 -21.65 -8.17
C VAL A 557 -12.83 -20.32 -7.61
N VAL A 558 -13.22 -19.40 -8.50
CA VAL A 558 -13.71 -18.06 -8.15
C VAL A 558 -15.01 -17.74 -8.88
N ASP A 559 -15.75 -16.78 -8.33
CA ASP A 559 -16.99 -16.25 -8.92
C ASP A 559 -18.08 -17.32 -9.11
N VAL A 560 -18.30 -18.12 -8.06
CA VAL A 560 -19.31 -19.17 -8.04
C VAL A 560 -20.20 -19.03 -6.80
N GLU A 561 -21.53 -19.08 -7.01
CA GLU A 561 -22.51 -19.22 -5.96
C GLU A 561 -22.84 -20.70 -5.76
N ALA A 562 -22.59 -21.22 -4.58
CA ALA A 562 -22.98 -22.56 -4.18
C ALA A 562 -24.24 -22.48 -3.34
N THR A 563 -25.32 -23.07 -3.81
CA THR A 563 -26.60 -23.12 -3.10
C THR A 563 -26.90 -24.54 -2.66
N LEU A 564 -27.07 -24.72 -1.36
CA LEU A 564 -27.54 -25.99 -0.79
C LEU A 564 -29.03 -26.13 -1.07
N THR A 565 -29.41 -27.05 -1.98
CA THR A 565 -30.78 -27.21 -2.47
C THR A 565 -31.53 -28.38 -1.81
N GLY A 566 -30.80 -29.40 -1.33
CA GLY A 566 -31.40 -30.61 -0.78
C GLY A 566 -30.41 -31.49 -0.05
N GLY A 567 -30.92 -32.63 0.37
CA GLY A 567 -30.17 -33.69 1.03
C GLY A 567 -31.05 -34.54 1.91
N SER A 568 -30.48 -35.53 2.58
CA SER A 568 -31.21 -36.36 3.54
C SER A 568 -30.39 -36.57 4.82
N TYR A 569 -31.11 -36.85 5.90
CA TYR A 569 -30.57 -37.07 7.25
C TYR A 569 -31.03 -38.43 7.79
N ARG A 570 -30.12 -39.15 8.44
CA ARG A 570 -30.41 -40.37 9.22
C ARG A 570 -29.95 -40.15 10.65
N GLU A 571 -30.90 -40.20 11.61
CA GLU A 571 -30.65 -39.89 13.02
C GLU A 571 -29.55 -40.77 13.64
N SER A 572 -29.45 -42.04 13.23
CA SER A 572 -28.45 -43.00 13.76
C SER A 572 -27.09 -42.93 13.10
N ALA A 573 -26.90 -42.18 11.99
CA ALA A 573 -25.69 -42.19 11.19
C ALA A 573 -25.28 -40.81 10.67
N GLY A 574 -26.05 -39.74 10.90
CA GLY A 574 -25.75 -38.38 10.50
C GLY A 574 -24.57 -37.83 11.32
N THR A 575 -23.46 -37.52 10.67
CA THR A 575 -22.25 -37.00 11.32
C THR A 575 -21.64 -35.82 10.56
N GLU A 576 -20.94 -34.94 11.27
CA GLU A 576 -20.23 -33.80 10.67
C GLU A 576 -19.26 -34.25 9.55
N LEU A 577 -18.53 -35.34 9.78
CA LEU A 577 -17.63 -35.92 8.80
C LEU A 577 -18.37 -36.30 7.51
N ALA A 578 -19.53 -37.00 7.63
CA ALA A 578 -20.29 -37.44 6.48
C ALA A 578 -20.79 -36.26 5.65
N TYR A 579 -21.34 -35.21 6.30
CA TYR A 579 -21.84 -34.03 5.60
C TYR A 579 -20.68 -33.20 4.98
N LYS A 580 -19.55 -33.08 5.64
CA LYS A 580 -18.37 -32.41 5.06
C LYS A 580 -17.90 -33.15 3.79
N VAL A 581 -17.76 -34.48 3.86
CA VAL A 581 -17.28 -35.28 2.72
C VAL A 581 -18.31 -35.27 1.58
N SER A 582 -19.62 -35.48 1.87
CA SER A 582 -20.65 -35.46 0.82
C SER A 582 -20.78 -34.07 0.16
N ALA A 583 -20.63 -32.97 0.92
CA ALA A 583 -20.60 -31.63 0.39
C ALA A 583 -19.39 -31.42 -0.56
N SER A 584 -18.20 -31.88 -0.17
CA SER A 584 -17.01 -31.84 -1.02
C SER A 584 -17.19 -32.67 -2.30
N MET A 585 -17.76 -33.86 -2.20
CA MET A 585 -18.03 -34.72 -3.36
C MET A 585 -19.05 -34.08 -4.30
N ALA A 586 -20.15 -33.55 -3.78
CA ALA A 586 -21.18 -32.86 -4.57
C ALA A 586 -20.60 -31.61 -5.28
N CYS A 587 -19.80 -30.84 -4.58
CA CYS A 587 -19.13 -29.66 -5.13
C CYS A 587 -18.20 -30.02 -6.29
N LYS A 588 -17.32 -31.00 -6.10
CA LYS A 588 -16.40 -31.46 -7.14
C LYS A 588 -17.12 -32.06 -8.36
N ASP A 589 -18.18 -32.81 -8.15
CA ASP A 589 -19.00 -33.37 -9.24
C ASP A 589 -19.70 -32.25 -10.02
N ALA A 590 -20.27 -31.26 -9.33
CA ALA A 590 -20.87 -30.10 -9.95
C ALA A 590 -19.85 -29.25 -10.72
N LEU A 591 -18.68 -28.99 -10.15
CA LEU A 591 -17.61 -28.25 -10.84
C LEU A 591 -17.20 -28.94 -12.15
N SER A 592 -16.98 -30.26 -12.12
CA SER A 592 -16.56 -31.01 -13.31
C SER A 592 -17.60 -31.01 -14.43
N LYS A 593 -18.88 -31.01 -14.06
CA LYS A 593 -20.02 -30.97 -15.02
C LYS A 593 -20.39 -29.56 -15.48
N GLY A 594 -19.98 -28.52 -14.72
CA GLY A 594 -20.28 -27.13 -15.00
C GLY A 594 -19.46 -26.49 -16.13
N HIS A 595 -18.73 -27.28 -16.91
CA HIS A 595 -17.78 -26.81 -17.93
C HIS A 595 -16.74 -25.83 -17.36
N PRO A 596 -15.82 -26.34 -16.51
CA PRO A 596 -14.80 -25.50 -15.90
C PRO A 596 -13.84 -24.96 -16.96
N TYR A 597 -13.36 -23.73 -16.73
CA TYR A 597 -12.37 -23.07 -17.59
C TYR A 597 -11.38 -22.26 -16.77
N LEU A 598 -10.21 -21.96 -17.36
CA LEU A 598 -9.16 -21.19 -16.74
C LEU A 598 -9.41 -19.69 -16.89
N LEU A 599 -8.99 -18.96 -15.88
CA LEU A 599 -8.89 -17.52 -15.86
C LEU A 599 -7.42 -17.12 -15.72
N ASP A 600 -6.97 -16.29 -16.66
CA ASP A 600 -5.66 -15.67 -16.62
C ASP A 600 -5.65 -14.41 -15.75
N PRO A 601 -4.58 -14.14 -15.00
CA PRO A 601 -4.40 -12.83 -14.40
C PRO A 601 -4.11 -11.81 -15.49
N ILE A 602 -4.96 -10.80 -15.59
CA ILE A 602 -4.85 -9.69 -16.54
C ILE A 602 -4.14 -8.53 -15.86
N MET A 603 -3.13 -8.02 -16.54
CA MET A 603 -2.30 -6.91 -16.06
C MET A 603 -2.67 -5.63 -16.78
N ASN A 604 -2.82 -4.53 -16.04
CA ASN A 604 -2.80 -3.19 -16.60
C ASN A 604 -1.35 -2.81 -16.86
N VAL A 605 -1.03 -2.60 -18.12
CA VAL A 605 0.31 -2.25 -18.59
C VAL A 605 0.28 -0.82 -19.12
N GLU A 606 1.19 0.01 -18.64
CA GLU A 606 1.37 1.35 -19.14
C GLU A 606 2.81 1.49 -19.67
N VAL A 607 2.94 1.84 -20.94
CA VAL A 607 4.23 1.92 -21.64
C VAL A 607 4.45 3.36 -22.09
N THR A 608 5.56 3.96 -21.68
CA THR A 608 5.98 5.29 -22.10
C THR A 608 7.12 5.17 -23.10
N VAL A 609 6.92 5.67 -24.30
CA VAL A 609 7.90 5.58 -25.40
C VAL A 609 7.94 6.86 -26.23
N PRO A 610 9.09 7.21 -26.86
CA PRO A 610 9.11 8.25 -27.87
C PRO A 610 8.15 7.91 -29.03
N GLU A 611 7.53 8.94 -29.62
CA GLU A 611 6.54 8.80 -30.70
C GLU A 611 7.02 7.92 -31.86
N SER A 612 8.31 7.96 -32.20
CA SER A 612 8.92 7.16 -33.25
C SER A 612 8.84 5.64 -33.04
N PHE A 613 8.68 5.17 -31.80
CA PHE A 613 8.62 3.74 -31.44
C PHE A 613 7.19 3.27 -31.10
N MET A 614 6.21 4.17 -31.09
CA MET A 614 4.83 3.88 -30.69
C MET A 614 4.23 2.72 -31.50
N GLY A 615 4.39 2.74 -32.83
CA GLY A 615 3.83 1.69 -33.70
C GLY A 615 4.39 0.30 -33.44
N GLU A 616 5.69 0.19 -33.18
CA GLU A 616 6.36 -1.08 -32.86
C GLU A 616 5.88 -1.63 -31.51
N VAL A 617 5.76 -0.76 -30.50
CA VAL A 617 5.29 -1.16 -29.16
C VAL A 617 3.83 -1.58 -29.18
N ILE A 618 2.96 -0.88 -29.90
CA ILE A 618 1.55 -1.30 -30.09
C ILE A 618 1.48 -2.66 -30.76
N GLY A 619 2.32 -2.90 -31.78
CA GLY A 619 2.42 -4.18 -32.46
C GLY A 619 2.86 -5.31 -31.52
N ASP A 620 3.87 -5.09 -30.69
CA ASP A 620 4.35 -6.07 -29.70
C ASP A 620 3.28 -6.37 -28.63
N LEU A 621 2.66 -5.34 -28.03
CA LEU A 621 1.57 -5.53 -27.06
C LEU A 621 0.39 -6.30 -27.67
N SER A 622 0.00 -5.98 -28.90
CA SER A 622 -1.08 -6.69 -29.62
C SER A 622 -0.71 -8.15 -29.89
N SER A 623 0.54 -8.44 -30.25
CA SER A 623 1.04 -9.81 -30.44
C SER A 623 1.00 -10.65 -29.15
N ARG A 624 1.04 -9.98 -28.00
CA ARG A 624 0.93 -10.56 -26.65
C ARG A 624 -0.53 -10.69 -26.16
N SER A 625 -1.50 -10.59 -27.06
CA SER A 625 -2.93 -10.58 -26.73
C SER A 625 -3.35 -9.36 -25.91
N GLY A 626 -2.57 -8.27 -25.97
CA GLY A 626 -2.90 -7.03 -25.28
C GLY A 626 -4.02 -6.26 -25.96
N LYS A 627 -4.96 -5.76 -25.15
CA LYS A 627 -6.01 -4.84 -25.61
C LYS A 627 -5.56 -3.42 -25.27
N ILE A 628 -5.34 -2.59 -26.29
CA ILE A 628 -4.98 -1.19 -26.10
C ILE A 628 -6.23 -0.43 -25.65
N GLU A 629 -6.16 0.22 -24.50
CA GLU A 629 -7.26 1.00 -23.92
C GLU A 629 -7.20 2.46 -24.34
N SER A 630 -6.01 3.06 -24.25
CA SER A 630 -5.81 4.47 -24.61
C SER A 630 -4.36 4.73 -25.01
N ILE A 631 -4.19 5.79 -25.81
CA ILE A 631 -2.89 6.35 -26.15
C ILE A 631 -2.98 7.85 -25.87
N SER A 632 -2.06 8.36 -25.04
CA SER A 632 -2.05 9.75 -24.63
C SER A 632 -0.71 10.40 -24.97
N PRO A 633 -0.70 11.55 -25.66
CA PRO A 633 0.54 12.28 -25.92
C PRO A 633 1.11 12.86 -24.63
N HIS A 634 2.41 12.77 -24.49
CA HIS A 634 3.18 13.43 -23.45
C HIS A 634 4.33 14.21 -24.09
N VAL A 635 4.94 15.16 -23.38
CA VAL A 635 6.00 16.01 -23.96
C VAL A 635 7.14 15.14 -24.52
N GLY A 636 7.20 15.03 -25.86
CA GLY A 636 8.19 14.23 -26.58
C GLY A 636 8.02 12.71 -26.50
N THR A 637 6.97 12.19 -25.85
CA THR A 637 6.70 10.77 -25.70
C THR A 637 5.21 10.46 -25.86
N GLN A 638 4.88 9.17 -25.97
CA GLN A 638 3.51 8.65 -25.97
C GLN A 638 3.34 7.66 -24.83
N VAL A 639 2.22 7.72 -24.16
CA VAL A 639 1.84 6.79 -23.11
C VAL A 639 0.76 5.87 -23.64
N ILE A 640 1.05 4.57 -23.68
CA ILE A 640 0.16 3.52 -24.16
C ILE A 640 -0.35 2.74 -22.94
N LYS A 641 -1.67 2.73 -22.72
CA LYS A 641 -2.31 1.91 -21.71
C LYS A 641 -2.95 0.70 -22.37
N ALA A 642 -2.69 -0.47 -21.82
CA ALA A 642 -3.20 -1.75 -22.34
C ALA A 642 -3.48 -2.73 -21.19
N THR A 643 -4.43 -3.65 -21.42
CA THR A 643 -4.60 -4.85 -20.61
C THR A 643 -4.00 -6.05 -21.31
N VAL A 644 -3.14 -6.80 -20.62
CA VAL A 644 -2.40 -7.93 -21.19
C VAL A 644 -2.38 -9.10 -20.21
N PRO A 645 -2.58 -10.37 -20.67
CA PRO A 645 -2.42 -11.54 -19.81
C PRO A 645 -0.98 -11.65 -19.30
N LEU A 646 -0.80 -11.90 -18.00
CA LEU A 646 0.52 -11.97 -17.36
C LEU A 646 1.44 -13.00 -18.03
N ALA A 647 0.90 -14.15 -18.42
CA ALA A 647 1.64 -15.20 -19.13
C ALA A 647 2.38 -14.71 -20.40
N ARG A 648 1.87 -13.65 -21.03
CA ARG A 648 2.44 -13.04 -22.24
C ARG A 648 3.47 -11.95 -21.95
N MET A 649 3.58 -11.52 -20.69
CA MET A 649 4.46 -10.42 -20.29
C MET A 649 5.86 -10.86 -19.86
N PHE A 650 6.11 -12.15 -19.68
CA PHE A 650 7.46 -12.64 -19.38
C PHE A 650 8.46 -12.20 -20.46
N GLY A 651 9.58 -11.63 -20.00
CA GLY A 651 10.62 -11.10 -20.89
C GLY A 651 10.27 -9.78 -21.61
N TYR A 652 9.12 -9.17 -21.32
CA TYR A 652 8.70 -7.93 -21.99
C TYR A 652 9.68 -6.77 -21.77
N SER A 653 10.29 -6.64 -20.60
CA SER A 653 11.32 -5.63 -20.32
C SER A 653 12.46 -5.67 -21.34
N THR A 654 12.94 -6.87 -21.68
CA THR A 654 14.01 -7.06 -22.66
C THR A 654 13.52 -6.72 -24.09
N SER A 655 12.32 -7.16 -24.45
CA SER A 655 11.72 -6.85 -25.77
C SER A 655 11.53 -5.34 -25.94
N LEU A 656 10.94 -4.67 -24.95
CA LEU A 656 10.71 -3.22 -24.99
C LEU A 656 12.03 -2.44 -25.09
N ARG A 657 13.02 -2.81 -24.30
CA ARG A 657 14.35 -2.17 -24.33
C ARG A 657 15.01 -2.33 -25.69
N SER A 658 14.90 -3.50 -26.31
CA SER A 658 15.42 -3.77 -27.65
C SER A 658 14.68 -2.95 -28.70
N ALA A 659 13.36 -2.97 -28.69
CA ALA A 659 12.50 -2.27 -29.66
C ALA A 659 12.66 -0.74 -29.58
N THR A 660 12.89 -0.20 -28.39
CA THR A 660 12.97 1.25 -28.17
C THR A 660 14.39 1.78 -27.99
N GLN A 661 15.41 0.97 -28.26
CA GLN A 661 16.83 1.33 -28.03
C GLN A 661 17.11 1.81 -26.60
N GLY A 662 16.44 1.20 -25.61
CA GLY A 662 16.56 1.54 -24.22
C GLY A 662 15.78 2.79 -23.77
N ARG A 663 14.98 3.42 -24.64
CA ARG A 663 14.23 4.66 -24.34
C ARG A 663 12.82 4.42 -23.85
N GLY A 664 12.30 3.19 -23.98
CA GLY A 664 10.97 2.82 -23.48
C GLY A 664 11.03 2.40 -22.02
N THR A 665 10.05 2.84 -21.26
CA THR A 665 9.80 2.37 -19.88
C THR A 665 8.39 1.79 -19.80
N PHE A 666 8.16 0.86 -18.89
CA PHE A 666 6.82 0.35 -18.66
C PHE A 666 6.58 0.09 -17.17
N THR A 667 5.32 0.13 -16.80
CA THR A 667 4.84 -0.34 -15.50
C THR A 667 3.74 -1.36 -15.75
N MET A 668 3.62 -2.32 -14.85
CA MET A 668 2.64 -3.39 -14.93
C MET A 668 2.07 -3.64 -13.54
N ARG A 669 0.74 -3.71 -13.44
CA ARG A 669 0.04 -4.02 -12.19
C ARG A 669 -1.09 -5.02 -12.44
N PHE A 670 -1.36 -5.86 -11.46
CA PHE A 670 -2.52 -6.75 -11.51
C PHE A 670 -3.82 -5.94 -11.61
N SER A 671 -4.72 -6.37 -12.46
CA SER A 671 -6.05 -5.78 -12.63
C SER A 671 -7.14 -6.71 -12.12
N HIS A 672 -7.32 -7.84 -12.77
CA HIS A 672 -8.36 -8.83 -12.46
C HIS A 672 -8.01 -10.17 -13.11
N PHE A 673 -8.80 -11.20 -12.77
CA PHE A 673 -8.77 -12.47 -13.49
C PHE A 673 -9.83 -12.48 -14.58
N ASP A 674 -9.48 -12.86 -15.81
CA ASP A 674 -10.43 -13.01 -16.91
C ASP A 674 -9.99 -14.10 -17.89
N ARG A 675 -10.90 -14.49 -18.77
CA ARG A 675 -10.61 -15.46 -19.85
C ARG A 675 -9.78 -14.77 -20.93
N SER A 676 -8.61 -15.33 -21.25
CA SER A 676 -7.70 -14.81 -22.28
C SER A 676 -8.12 -15.19 -23.71
#